data_98d8813a216e456fb0011781826734cd
#
_entry.id   98d8813a216e456fb0011781826734cd
#
_cell.length_a   1.000
_cell.length_b   1.000
_cell.length_c   1.000
_cell.angle_alpha   90.00
_cell.angle_beta   90.00
_cell.angle_gamma   90.00
#
_symmetry.space_group_name_H-M   'P 1'
#
loop_
_entity.id
_entity.type
_entity.pdbx_description
1 polymer ?
#
loop_
_entity_poly.entity_id
_entity_poly.type
_entity_poly.pdbx_seq_one_letter_code
_entity_poly.pdbx_strand_id
1 'polypeptide(L)'
;MLGCAALPAAASVSAAPATITVGELTLTLCRPHLAGYCGSIKQPIDPSGVTPGKFTIGFEYYPRLDIADPPLGTILPQEGGPGYSSTGTRDYYLEIFDALRDRRDILIVDKRGTGLSSPVDCPEMQTGSLALSAAAACARQLGDTAWFYGTDFAANDIVAVLDALGIGDVDFYGDSYGTFVGQVLAGLYPHRLRSIILDSAYPVRPPDPWFGTDWAAAWSGIDTSCARSPSCSSLGGTATSRMRQFIDIIRKTPISGHAPDGNGILQPTTIDTASLIYLIDYAGFGPPVYRDIDAAARAWLESEDALPMLRLVAEADTASVDAPSAFSYGLYEAVTCSDYPLLYDLDQPPAVRNQQYAAGVQNAREHRPGLFAPFTVDEGIDSQVYITPLNSCLPWPMPPHDLAPGSPGKPLPPSVQFPAVPTLVLSGDLDSITSVIDANNTAEQFPDAIHVVVPNLGHVVSDSDEIGCTLGIVHRFVNNLSPGDTSCVNRVRPVRTVPLFARLASELAPLEALKGNQASDAQQRIAASGLEAVGDVIARYYVTYNDFDTGLRGGKFTYTTGGSVYVFTLTELKWTEDVAVSGTVSWDQVTNIITAQVTLESAGTQVGSLRIRWDDADINAMASVTGEIQGATLIAQRIAP
;
A
#
# COMPACT_ATOMS: atom_id res chain seq x y z
N MET A 1 13.25 41.56 -48.44
CA MET A 1 13.14 42.08 -47.08
C MET A 1 12.20 41.14 -46.30
N LEU A 2 12.77 40.16 -45.60
CA LEU A 2 12.04 39.23 -44.72
C LEU A 2 12.11 39.82 -43.32
N GLY A 3 10.95 40.19 -42.77
CA GLY A 3 10.82 40.68 -41.41
C GLY A 3 11.01 39.55 -40.40
N CYS A 4 12.01 39.67 -39.54
CA CYS A 4 12.13 38.87 -38.33
C CYS A 4 10.99 39.22 -37.34
N ALA A 5 10.03 38.31 -37.15
CA ALA A 5 9.10 38.41 -36.05
C ALA A 5 9.84 38.03 -34.75
N ALA A 6 9.90 38.97 -33.80
CA ALA A 6 10.45 38.73 -32.47
C ALA A 6 9.54 37.73 -31.73
N LEU A 7 10.14 36.63 -31.25
CA LEU A 7 9.50 35.73 -30.32
C LEU A 7 9.15 36.50 -29.04
N PRO A 8 7.98 36.29 -28.42
CA PRO A 8 7.66 36.90 -27.15
C PRO A 8 8.67 36.44 -26.11
N ALA A 9 9.19 37.36 -25.32
CA ALA A 9 10.07 37.08 -24.19
C ALA A 9 9.34 36.12 -23.25
N ALA A 10 9.99 35.00 -22.91
CA ALA A 10 9.52 34.11 -21.86
C ALA A 10 9.30 34.94 -20.60
N ALA A 11 8.10 34.93 -20.06
CA ALA A 11 7.79 35.54 -18.78
C ALA A 11 8.75 34.94 -17.75
N SER A 12 9.55 35.79 -17.09
CA SER A 12 10.41 35.38 -16.01
C SER A 12 9.50 34.88 -14.88
N VAL A 13 9.50 33.58 -14.60
CA VAL A 13 8.91 33.04 -13.39
C VAL A 13 9.67 33.68 -12.24
N SER A 14 8.99 34.57 -11.50
CA SER A 14 9.56 35.18 -10.30
C SER A 14 9.90 34.06 -9.34
N ALA A 15 11.15 34.01 -8.85
CA ALA A 15 11.53 33.04 -7.85
C ALA A 15 10.63 33.20 -6.59
N ALA A 16 10.17 32.10 -6.04
CA ALA A 16 9.35 32.10 -4.82
C ALA A 16 10.09 32.85 -3.71
N PRO A 17 9.41 33.70 -2.91
CA PRO A 17 10.06 34.48 -1.85
C PRO A 17 10.64 33.55 -0.77
N ALA A 18 11.75 33.95 -0.16
CA ALA A 18 12.43 33.15 0.86
C ALA A 18 11.56 32.90 2.12
N THR A 19 10.61 33.79 2.37
CA THR A 19 9.65 33.68 3.49
C THR A 19 8.28 34.21 3.07
N ILE A 20 7.23 33.65 3.68
CA ILE A 20 5.86 34.17 3.59
C ILE A 20 5.27 34.27 5.00
N THR A 21 4.27 35.13 5.17
CA THR A 21 3.48 35.18 6.41
C THR A 21 2.10 34.59 6.15
N VAL A 22 1.72 33.60 6.96
CA VAL A 22 0.40 32.96 6.93
C VAL A 22 -0.13 32.97 8.37
N GLY A 23 -1.27 33.60 8.59
CA GLY A 23 -1.77 33.83 9.94
C GLY A 23 -0.77 34.61 10.81
N GLU A 24 -0.41 34.04 11.94
CA GLU A 24 0.56 34.60 12.88
C GLU A 24 2.01 34.13 12.64
N LEU A 25 2.21 33.21 11.66
CA LEU A 25 3.49 32.54 11.45
C LEU A 25 4.23 33.09 10.23
N THR A 26 5.56 33.20 10.36
CA THR A 26 6.47 33.39 9.24
C THR A 26 7.04 32.05 8.85
N LEU A 27 6.72 31.59 7.63
CA LEU A 27 7.15 30.33 7.06
C LEU A 27 8.36 30.53 6.14
N THR A 28 9.29 29.58 6.14
CA THR A 28 10.53 29.63 5.36
C THR A 28 10.44 28.70 4.16
N LEU A 29 10.87 29.14 2.99
CA LEU A 29 10.95 28.32 1.78
C LEU A 29 11.90 27.13 2.01
N CYS A 30 11.37 25.93 2.07
CA CYS A 30 12.12 24.70 2.32
C CYS A 30 12.07 23.71 1.15
N ARG A 31 11.11 23.90 0.24
CA ARG A 31 10.95 23.09 -0.99
C ARG A 31 10.92 24.02 -2.20
N PRO A 32 12.08 24.59 -2.64
CA PRO A 32 12.11 25.63 -3.67
C PRO A 32 11.47 25.20 -5.00
N HIS A 33 11.66 23.93 -5.41
CA HIS A 33 11.14 23.41 -6.68
C HIS A 33 9.61 23.23 -6.67
N LEU A 34 9.01 23.13 -5.49
CA LEU A 34 7.57 22.92 -5.29
C LEU A 34 6.87 24.18 -4.76
N ALA A 35 7.63 25.28 -4.56
CA ALA A 35 7.18 26.48 -3.85
C ALA A 35 6.60 26.18 -2.46
N GLY A 36 7.18 25.20 -1.74
CA GLY A 36 6.72 24.73 -0.43
C GLY A 36 7.46 25.40 0.71
N TYR A 37 6.71 25.77 1.75
CA TYR A 37 7.21 26.50 2.93
C TYR A 37 7.04 25.63 4.18
N CYS A 38 8.08 25.60 5.01
CA CYS A 38 8.07 24.89 6.28
C CYS A 38 7.78 25.83 7.45
N GLY A 39 7.02 25.31 8.39
CA GLY A 39 6.75 25.95 9.68
C GLY A 39 6.70 24.94 10.82
N SER A 40 6.65 25.44 12.03
CA SER A 40 6.42 24.63 13.21
C SER A 40 5.83 25.42 14.36
N ILE A 41 5.10 24.73 15.24
CA ILE A 41 4.62 25.25 16.51
C ILE A 41 5.12 24.37 17.66
N LYS A 42 4.96 24.82 18.89
CA LYS A 42 5.26 24.03 20.10
C LYS A 42 3.98 23.68 20.82
N GLN A 43 3.72 22.39 20.97
CA GLN A 43 2.58 21.87 21.73
C GLN A 43 3.04 21.16 23.01
N PRO A 44 2.31 21.28 24.13
CA PRO A 44 2.65 20.53 25.33
C PRO A 44 2.60 19.02 25.06
N ILE A 45 3.49 18.26 25.70
CA ILE A 45 3.40 16.79 25.72
C ILE A 45 2.04 16.42 26.32
N ASP A 46 1.80 16.90 27.53
CA ASP A 46 0.55 16.71 28.27
C ASP A 46 -0.17 18.07 28.41
N PRO A 47 -1.36 18.22 27.82
CA PRO A 47 -2.16 19.44 27.96
C PRO A 47 -2.55 19.77 29.40
N SER A 48 -2.62 18.77 30.30
CA SER A 48 -2.89 19.00 31.73
C SER A 48 -1.70 19.63 32.47
N GLY A 49 -0.50 19.51 31.89
CA GLY A 49 0.74 20.04 32.48
C GLY A 49 1.36 19.15 33.57
N VAL A 50 0.81 17.97 33.85
CA VAL A 50 1.37 17.02 34.82
C VAL A 50 2.67 16.43 34.28
N THR A 51 2.70 16.01 33.02
CA THR A 51 3.93 15.61 32.35
C THR A 51 4.55 16.81 31.65
N PRO A 52 5.69 17.34 32.12
CA PRO A 52 6.28 18.55 31.56
C PRO A 52 6.93 18.29 30.19
N GLY A 53 7.07 19.36 29.39
CA GLY A 53 7.74 19.31 28.09
C GLY A 53 6.85 19.71 26.93
N LYS A 54 7.47 19.82 25.75
CA LYS A 54 6.78 20.22 24.52
C LYS A 54 7.28 19.41 23.34
N PHE A 55 6.38 18.99 22.47
CA PHE A 55 6.69 18.55 21.13
C PHE A 55 6.84 19.73 20.18
N THR A 56 7.66 19.54 19.15
CA THR A 56 7.61 20.37 17.95
C THR A 56 6.58 19.72 17.04
N ILE A 57 5.62 20.47 16.52
CA ILE A 57 4.71 20.05 15.47
C ILE A 57 5.11 20.79 14.21
N GLY A 58 5.68 20.04 13.26
CA GLY A 58 6.18 20.55 11.99
C GLY A 58 5.17 20.34 10.87
N PHE A 59 5.22 21.20 9.89
CA PHE A 59 4.33 21.14 8.72
C PHE A 59 4.96 21.79 7.50
N GLU A 60 4.43 21.41 6.33
CA GLU A 60 4.71 22.06 5.05
C GLU A 60 3.43 22.73 4.52
N TYR A 61 3.56 23.94 3.99
CA TYR A 61 2.48 24.71 3.39
C TYR A 61 2.80 25.04 1.94
N TYR A 62 1.88 24.70 1.06
CA TYR A 62 1.98 24.92 -0.38
C TYR A 62 0.88 25.90 -0.80
N PRO A 63 1.22 27.17 -1.05
CA PRO A 63 0.25 28.16 -1.53
C PRO A 63 -0.36 27.72 -2.86
N ARG A 64 -1.62 28.07 -3.09
CA ARG A 64 -2.27 27.96 -4.38
C ARG A 64 -1.48 28.70 -5.47
N LEU A 65 -1.57 28.24 -6.69
CA LEU A 65 -0.81 28.78 -7.82
C LEU A 65 -1.37 30.12 -8.28
N ASP A 66 -2.68 30.29 -8.32
CA ASP A 66 -3.34 31.57 -8.61
C ASP A 66 -3.65 32.33 -7.32
N ILE A 67 -2.73 33.23 -6.96
CA ILE A 67 -2.89 34.09 -5.78
C ILE A 67 -3.75 35.34 -6.06
N ALA A 68 -4.06 35.65 -7.32
CA ALA A 68 -4.86 36.83 -7.70
C ALA A 68 -6.35 36.64 -7.37
N ASP A 69 -6.84 35.41 -7.49
CA ASP A 69 -8.20 35.03 -7.16
C ASP A 69 -8.36 34.64 -5.67
N PRO A 70 -9.53 34.84 -5.06
CA PRO A 70 -9.80 34.38 -3.70
C PRO A 70 -9.62 32.85 -3.56
N PRO A 71 -9.06 32.36 -2.42
CA PRO A 71 -8.89 30.94 -2.19
C PRO A 71 -10.24 30.22 -2.14
N LEU A 72 -10.27 28.96 -2.59
CA LEU A 72 -11.44 28.07 -2.43
C LEU A 72 -11.34 27.20 -1.17
N GLY A 73 -10.28 27.35 -0.37
CA GLY A 73 -10.04 26.62 0.86
C GLY A 73 -8.66 26.00 0.91
N THR A 74 -8.43 25.20 1.94
CA THR A 74 -7.19 24.48 2.19
C THR A 74 -7.49 22.98 2.20
N ILE A 75 -6.66 22.19 1.52
CA ILE A 75 -6.68 20.72 1.59
C ILE A 75 -5.68 20.30 2.65
N LEU A 76 -6.10 19.40 3.55
CA LEU A 76 -5.30 18.85 4.63
C LEU A 76 -5.18 17.34 4.48
N PRO A 77 -4.13 16.81 3.81
CA PRO A 77 -3.88 15.38 3.73
C PRO A 77 -3.20 14.84 4.98
N GLN A 78 -3.48 13.59 5.33
CA GLN A 78 -2.89 12.85 6.44
C GLN A 78 -2.58 11.41 6.04
N GLU A 79 -1.33 11.04 6.25
CA GLU A 79 -0.75 9.74 5.93
C GLU A 79 -1.09 8.66 6.97
N GLY A 80 -1.08 7.42 6.52
CA GLY A 80 -1.34 6.23 7.29
C GLY A 80 -0.23 5.72 8.20
N GLY A 81 -0.22 4.45 8.36
CA GLY A 81 0.76 3.69 9.12
C GLY A 81 0.27 3.09 10.43
N PRO A 82 0.25 3.81 11.54
CA PRO A 82 0.32 5.25 11.91
C PRO A 82 1.71 5.91 11.91
N GLY A 83 2.76 5.16 11.64
CA GLY A 83 4.15 5.62 11.74
C GLY A 83 4.66 6.50 10.58
N TYR A 84 3.96 6.57 9.44
CA TYR A 84 4.39 7.36 8.30
C TYR A 84 4.31 8.88 8.55
N SER A 85 5.30 9.59 7.98
CA SER A 85 5.35 11.04 7.94
C SER A 85 4.53 11.56 6.76
N SER A 86 3.53 12.41 7.01
CA SER A 86 2.76 13.05 5.95
C SER A 86 3.63 13.96 5.06
N THR A 87 4.63 14.64 5.64
CA THR A 87 5.59 15.43 4.84
C THR A 87 6.60 14.53 4.11
N GLY A 88 6.75 13.27 4.50
CA GLY A 88 7.56 12.27 3.81
C GLY A 88 6.96 11.85 2.47
N THR A 89 5.63 11.78 2.39
CA THR A 89 4.85 11.39 1.22
C THR A 89 4.26 12.59 0.45
N ARG A 90 4.82 13.78 0.65
CA ARG A 90 4.33 15.04 0.03
C ARG A 90 4.14 14.97 -1.47
N ASP A 91 5.04 14.29 -2.18
CA ASP A 91 5.00 14.24 -3.64
C ASP A 91 3.73 13.51 -4.12
N TYR A 92 3.33 12.47 -3.43
CA TYR A 92 2.07 11.76 -3.63
C TYR A 92 0.86 12.70 -3.43
N TYR A 93 0.80 13.44 -2.32
CA TYR A 93 -0.33 14.37 -2.09
C TYR A 93 -0.36 15.55 -3.06
N LEU A 94 0.80 16.06 -3.45
CA LEU A 94 0.87 17.12 -4.45
C LEU A 94 0.42 16.62 -5.82
N GLU A 95 0.66 15.35 -6.15
CA GLU A 95 0.17 14.72 -7.37
C GLU A 95 -1.36 14.52 -7.32
N ILE A 96 -1.89 13.92 -6.24
CA ILE A 96 -3.35 13.75 -6.07
C ILE A 96 -4.09 15.07 -6.25
N PHE A 97 -3.59 16.16 -5.66
CA PHE A 97 -4.30 17.45 -5.63
C PHE A 97 -3.81 18.47 -6.65
N ASP A 98 -2.92 18.11 -7.59
CA ASP A 98 -2.31 19.04 -8.55
C ASP A 98 -3.38 19.84 -9.34
N ALA A 99 -4.42 19.18 -9.82
CA ALA A 99 -5.53 19.81 -10.54
C ALA A 99 -6.38 20.79 -9.69
N LEU A 100 -6.22 20.81 -8.36
CA LEU A 100 -6.93 21.69 -7.42
C LEU A 100 -6.06 22.84 -6.91
N ARG A 101 -4.75 22.78 -7.12
CA ARG A 101 -3.77 23.76 -6.63
C ARG A 101 -3.90 25.15 -7.23
N ASP A 102 -4.59 25.32 -8.33
CA ASP A 102 -4.83 26.67 -8.87
C ASP A 102 -5.48 27.58 -7.84
N ARG A 103 -6.47 27.07 -7.08
CA ARG A 103 -7.33 27.85 -6.19
C ARG A 103 -7.33 27.39 -4.73
N ARG A 104 -6.64 26.30 -4.40
CA ARG A 104 -6.57 25.70 -3.05
C ARG A 104 -5.15 25.62 -2.55
N ASP A 105 -4.97 26.00 -1.30
CA ASP A 105 -3.72 25.76 -0.59
C ASP A 105 -3.66 24.30 -0.12
N ILE A 106 -2.44 23.74 0.03
CA ILE A 106 -2.25 22.42 0.63
C ILE A 106 -1.43 22.59 1.91
N LEU A 107 -1.92 22.04 3.02
CA LEU A 107 -1.25 22.01 4.31
C LEU A 107 -0.99 20.57 4.72
N ILE A 108 0.28 20.17 4.81
CA ILE A 108 0.70 18.83 5.22
C ILE A 108 1.29 18.94 6.62
N VAL A 109 0.63 18.37 7.62
CA VAL A 109 1.06 18.39 9.03
C VAL A 109 1.54 17.01 9.43
N ASP A 110 2.76 16.90 9.95
CA ASP A 110 3.21 15.65 10.55
C ASP A 110 2.57 15.47 11.94
N LYS A 111 2.04 14.29 12.17
CA LYS A 111 1.56 13.87 13.49
C LYS A 111 2.72 13.92 14.50
N ARG A 112 2.42 14.24 15.79
CA ARG A 112 3.44 14.12 16.85
C ARG A 112 4.09 12.73 16.79
N GLY A 113 5.41 12.68 16.83
CA GLY A 113 6.17 11.43 16.76
C GLY A 113 6.55 10.95 15.35
N THR A 114 6.28 11.75 14.29
CA THR A 114 6.74 11.47 12.92
C THR A 114 7.44 12.68 12.29
N GLY A 115 8.17 12.45 11.21
CA GLY A 115 8.67 13.46 10.28
C GLY A 115 9.31 14.67 10.93
N LEU A 116 8.74 15.83 10.67
CA LEU A 116 9.15 17.12 11.24
C LEU A 116 8.64 17.32 12.69
N SER A 117 7.84 16.38 13.23
CA SER A 117 7.12 16.49 14.49
C SER A 117 7.71 15.62 15.59
N SER A 118 9.00 15.81 15.91
CA SER A 118 9.69 15.09 16.99
C SER A 118 9.58 13.55 16.85
N PRO A 119 10.14 12.95 15.81
CA PRO A 119 9.99 11.51 15.52
C PRO A 119 10.37 10.64 16.73
N VAL A 120 9.57 9.61 16.99
CA VAL A 120 9.88 8.61 18.02
C VAL A 120 10.86 7.62 17.41
N ASP A 121 12.07 7.58 17.95
CA ASP A 121 13.10 6.60 17.60
C ASP A 121 13.19 5.55 18.71
N CYS A 122 12.68 4.34 18.45
CA CYS A 122 12.84 3.15 19.28
C CYS A 122 13.78 2.18 18.55
N PRO A 123 15.09 2.21 18.78
CA PRO A 123 16.08 1.53 17.94
C PRO A 123 15.85 0.02 17.78
N GLU A 124 15.34 -0.65 18.82
CA GLU A 124 15.06 -2.09 18.78
C GLU A 124 13.86 -2.43 17.88
N MET A 125 12.91 -1.49 17.73
CA MET A 125 11.75 -1.64 16.85
C MET A 125 12.05 -1.11 15.44
N GLN A 126 12.96 -0.14 15.32
CA GLN A 126 13.25 0.53 14.04
C GLN A 126 13.90 -0.39 13.00
N THR A 127 14.24 -1.60 13.40
CA THR A 127 14.66 -2.70 12.51
C THR A 127 13.49 -3.47 11.89
N GLY A 128 12.25 -3.02 12.09
CA GLY A 128 11.02 -3.73 11.69
C GLY A 128 10.60 -4.84 12.65
N SER A 129 11.30 -5.02 13.78
CA SER A 129 10.95 -6.06 14.76
C SER A 129 9.76 -5.64 15.62
N LEU A 130 8.67 -6.39 15.54
CA LEU A 130 7.51 -6.29 16.42
C LEU A 130 7.60 -7.25 17.63
N ALA A 131 8.78 -7.80 17.91
CA ALA A 131 8.98 -8.68 19.04
C ALA A 131 8.63 -8.00 20.37
N LEU A 132 8.01 -8.76 21.29
CA LEU A 132 7.60 -8.27 22.62
C LEU A 132 8.75 -7.60 23.39
N SER A 133 9.99 -8.07 23.21
CA SER A 133 11.18 -7.48 23.84
C SER A 133 11.51 -6.08 23.28
N ALA A 134 11.32 -5.87 21.96
CA ALA A 134 11.52 -4.57 21.31
C ALA A 134 10.44 -3.58 21.75
N ALA A 135 9.17 -3.99 21.77
CA ALA A 135 8.06 -3.19 22.31
C ALA A 135 8.29 -2.82 23.80
N ALA A 136 8.77 -3.76 24.62
CA ALA A 136 9.13 -3.50 26.00
C ALA A 136 10.31 -2.51 26.16
N ALA A 137 11.28 -2.52 25.24
CA ALA A 137 12.38 -1.57 25.26
C ALA A 137 11.88 -0.17 24.89
N CYS A 138 11.07 -0.03 23.85
CA CYS A 138 10.42 1.22 23.46
C CYS A 138 9.54 1.78 24.58
N ALA A 139 8.70 0.96 25.20
CA ALA A 139 7.87 1.35 26.33
C ALA A 139 8.70 1.93 27.51
N ARG A 140 9.83 1.30 27.85
CA ARG A 140 10.75 1.82 28.90
C ARG A 140 11.40 3.14 28.49
N GLN A 141 11.77 3.29 27.22
CA GLN A 141 12.37 4.53 26.70
C GLN A 141 11.39 5.69 26.76
N LEU A 142 10.14 5.47 26.34
CA LEU A 142 9.11 6.50 26.34
C LEU A 142 8.61 6.82 27.76
N GLY A 143 8.56 5.85 28.66
CA GLY A 143 8.08 6.04 30.03
C GLY A 143 6.69 6.68 30.06
N ASP A 144 6.53 7.73 30.89
CA ASP A 144 5.25 8.43 31.05
C ASP A 144 4.79 9.15 29.77
N THR A 145 5.70 9.44 28.82
CA THR A 145 5.33 10.10 27.56
C THR A 145 4.63 9.16 26.57
N ALA A 146 4.70 7.85 26.76
CA ALA A 146 4.12 6.84 25.87
C ALA A 146 2.62 7.03 25.58
N TRP A 147 1.89 7.67 26.50
CA TRP A 147 0.44 7.89 26.42
C TRP A 147 0.00 9.15 25.69
N PHE A 148 0.95 10.00 25.30
CA PHE A 148 0.63 11.29 24.69
C PHE A 148 0.84 11.30 23.17
N TYR A 149 0.83 10.11 22.55
CA TYR A 149 0.91 9.93 21.10
C TYR A 149 -0.40 9.49 20.45
N GLY A 150 -1.47 9.35 21.23
CA GLY A 150 -2.79 8.98 20.72
C GLY A 150 -3.34 9.94 19.66
N THR A 151 -4.29 9.45 18.88
CA THR A 151 -4.85 10.19 17.74
C THR A 151 -5.63 11.45 18.16
N ASP A 152 -6.20 11.48 19.36
CA ASP A 152 -6.86 12.65 19.94
C ASP A 152 -5.87 13.81 20.15
N PHE A 153 -4.65 13.51 20.61
CA PHE A 153 -3.57 14.51 20.72
C PHE A 153 -3.09 14.99 19.34
N ALA A 154 -2.98 14.08 18.36
CA ALA A 154 -2.62 14.45 16.99
C ALA A 154 -3.68 15.35 16.35
N ALA A 155 -4.96 15.08 16.56
CA ALA A 155 -6.07 15.94 16.11
C ALA A 155 -6.01 17.34 16.76
N ASN A 156 -5.70 17.41 18.06
CA ASN A 156 -5.52 18.68 18.75
C ASN A 156 -4.33 19.47 18.20
N ASP A 157 -3.21 18.82 17.89
CA ASP A 157 -2.06 19.46 17.27
C ASP A 157 -2.38 20.04 15.88
N ILE A 158 -3.11 19.30 15.07
CA ILE A 158 -3.58 19.77 13.76
C ILE A 158 -4.41 21.04 13.91
N VAL A 159 -5.37 21.05 14.85
CA VAL A 159 -6.20 22.24 15.11
C VAL A 159 -5.34 23.43 15.57
N ALA A 160 -4.35 23.20 16.43
CA ALA A 160 -3.44 24.26 16.86
C ALA A 160 -2.60 24.84 15.71
N VAL A 161 -2.19 24.02 14.73
CA VAL A 161 -1.53 24.50 13.50
C VAL A 161 -2.50 25.33 12.66
N LEU A 162 -3.74 24.89 12.48
CA LEU A 162 -4.78 25.62 11.75
C LEU A 162 -5.02 27.00 12.42
N ASP A 163 -5.13 27.04 13.74
CA ASP A 163 -5.32 28.28 14.49
C ASP A 163 -4.16 29.26 14.29
N ALA A 164 -2.92 28.78 14.40
CA ALA A 164 -1.72 29.60 14.22
C ALA A 164 -1.57 30.14 12.78
N LEU A 165 -2.06 29.40 11.80
CA LEU A 165 -2.10 29.81 10.39
C LEU A 165 -3.34 30.63 10.03
N GLY A 166 -4.30 30.81 10.95
CA GLY A 166 -5.56 31.50 10.69
C GLY A 166 -6.45 30.78 9.66
N ILE A 167 -6.31 29.45 9.53
CA ILE A 167 -7.10 28.62 8.62
C ILE A 167 -8.36 28.18 9.37
N GLY A 168 -9.52 28.35 8.74
CA GLY A 168 -10.83 27.99 9.29
C GLY A 168 -11.10 26.50 9.18
N ASP A 169 -12.00 26.15 8.29
CA ASP A 169 -12.32 24.77 7.91
C ASP A 169 -11.47 24.31 6.71
N VAL A 170 -11.27 22.99 6.61
CA VAL A 170 -10.46 22.37 5.59
C VAL A 170 -11.22 21.26 4.85
N ASP A 171 -10.77 20.95 3.64
CA ASP A 171 -11.07 19.69 2.98
C ASP A 171 -10.06 18.66 3.46
N PHE A 172 -10.49 17.74 4.31
CA PHE A 172 -9.62 16.70 4.86
C PHE A 172 -9.55 15.51 3.91
N TYR A 173 -8.34 14.99 3.70
CA TYR A 173 -8.09 13.70 3.05
C TYR A 173 -7.26 12.84 3.99
N GLY A 174 -7.65 11.61 4.20
CA GLY A 174 -6.86 10.64 4.94
C GLY A 174 -6.83 9.31 4.20
N ASP A 175 -5.67 8.69 4.16
CA ASP A 175 -5.48 7.34 3.66
C ASP A 175 -5.11 6.39 4.81
N SER A 176 -5.60 5.13 4.76
CA SER A 176 -5.27 4.15 5.77
C SER A 176 -5.51 4.68 7.21
N TYR A 177 -4.51 4.67 8.08
CA TYR A 177 -4.61 5.28 9.41
C TYR A 177 -4.94 6.80 9.35
N GLY A 178 -4.60 7.51 8.28
CA GLY A 178 -5.05 8.89 8.09
C GLY A 178 -6.56 9.03 8.13
N THR A 179 -7.31 7.99 7.74
CA THR A 179 -8.78 7.96 7.86
C THR A 179 -9.24 7.92 9.32
N PHE A 180 -8.48 7.23 10.18
CA PHE A 180 -8.72 7.20 11.62
C PHE A 180 -8.52 8.59 12.23
N VAL A 181 -7.44 9.31 11.83
CA VAL A 181 -7.21 10.71 12.22
C VAL A 181 -8.39 11.60 11.80
N GLY A 182 -8.87 11.45 10.56
CA GLY A 182 -10.04 12.20 10.05
C GLY A 182 -11.31 11.98 10.86
N GLN A 183 -11.57 10.74 11.25
CA GLN A 183 -12.72 10.41 12.11
C GLN A 183 -12.58 11.02 13.50
N VAL A 184 -11.40 10.97 14.12
CA VAL A 184 -11.15 11.59 15.43
C VAL A 184 -11.28 13.11 15.34
N LEU A 185 -10.72 13.73 14.29
CA LEU A 185 -10.88 15.16 14.03
C LEU A 185 -12.35 15.55 13.86
N ALA A 186 -13.12 14.76 13.11
CA ALA A 186 -14.57 14.97 12.92
C ALA A 186 -15.35 14.87 14.23
N GLY A 187 -14.99 13.90 15.07
CA GLY A 187 -15.66 13.71 16.36
C GLY A 187 -15.37 14.82 17.37
N LEU A 188 -14.14 15.34 17.41
CA LEU A 188 -13.72 16.34 18.38
C LEU A 188 -13.87 17.78 17.89
N TYR A 189 -13.63 18.02 16.59
CA TYR A 189 -13.56 19.37 16.00
C TYR A 189 -14.37 19.50 14.70
N PRO A 190 -15.67 19.14 14.70
CA PRO A 190 -16.47 19.09 13.48
C PRO A 190 -16.52 20.40 12.68
N HIS A 191 -16.38 21.54 13.39
CA HIS A 191 -16.40 22.87 12.77
C HIS A 191 -15.11 23.23 12.01
N ARG A 192 -14.10 22.36 12.04
CA ARG A 192 -12.82 22.51 11.30
C ARG A 192 -12.84 21.79 9.96
N LEU A 193 -13.96 21.18 9.60
CA LEU A 193 -14.09 20.36 8.42
C LEU A 193 -15.19 20.90 7.50
N ARG A 194 -14.80 21.22 6.26
CA ARG A 194 -15.71 21.50 5.17
C ARG A 194 -16.17 20.21 4.50
N SER A 195 -15.26 19.28 4.32
CA SER A 195 -15.49 17.93 3.78
C SER A 195 -14.45 16.93 4.28
N ILE A 196 -14.76 15.64 4.19
CA ILE A 196 -13.88 14.56 4.58
C ILE A 196 -13.81 13.52 3.45
N ILE A 197 -12.60 13.10 3.10
CA ILE A 197 -12.35 11.98 2.21
C ILE A 197 -11.54 10.94 3.00
N LEU A 198 -12.03 9.72 3.05
CA LEU A 198 -11.48 8.59 3.78
C LEU A 198 -11.16 7.47 2.79
N ASP A 199 -9.90 7.35 2.40
CA ASP A 199 -9.43 6.37 1.43
C ASP A 199 -8.87 5.14 2.14
N SER A 200 -9.47 3.97 1.91
CA SER A 200 -9.14 2.72 2.60
C SER A 200 -9.36 2.84 4.11
N ALA A 201 -10.62 3.06 4.48
CA ALA A 201 -11.04 3.40 5.83
C ALA A 201 -11.36 2.18 6.69
N TYR A 202 -11.07 2.30 7.99
CA TYR A 202 -11.57 1.40 9.03
C TYR A 202 -12.14 2.21 10.21
N PRO A 203 -13.12 1.68 10.96
CA PRO A 203 -13.83 2.46 11.93
C PRO A 203 -12.97 2.76 13.17
N VAL A 204 -13.04 4.00 13.68
CA VAL A 204 -12.39 4.40 14.93
C VAL A 204 -12.92 3.65 16.16
N ARG A 205 -14.06 3.00 16.02
CA ARG A 205 -14.66 2.09 17.00
C ARG A 205 -14.77 0.71 16.38
N PRO A 206 -13.65 0.00 16.20
CA PRO A 206 -13.64 -1.32 15.60
C PRO A 206 -14.45 -2.29 16.45
N PRO A 207 -15.22 -3.18 15.82
CA PRO A 207 -16.08 -4.12 16.52
C PRO A 207 -15.29 -5.22 17.24
N ASP A 208 -14.06 -5.46 16.83
CA ASP A 208 -13.32 -6.67 17.18
C ASP A 208 -11.80 -6.42 17.23
N PRO A 209 -11.12 -6.70 18.36
CA PRO A 209 -9.67 -6.59 18.46
C PRO A 209 -8.91 -7.59 17.60
N TRP A 210 -9.60 -8.53 16.96
CA TRP A 210 -9.00 -9.57 16.12
C TRP A 210 -8.92 -9.20 14.63
N PHE A 211 -9.54 -8.10 14.22
CA PHE A 211 -9.59 -7.68 12.81
C PHE A 211 -9.99 -8.81 11.83
N GLY A 212 -10.95 -9.64 12.25
CA GLY A 212 -11.34 -10.84 11.50
C GLY A 212 -11.98 -10.54 10.14
N THR A 213 -12.48 -9.32 9.92
CA THR A 213 -13.01 -8.84 8.63
C THR A 213 -11.91 -8.75 7.57
N ASP A 214 -10.74 -8.27 7.94
CA ASP A 214 -9.60 -8.09 7.04
C ASP A 214 -9.02 -9.44 6.63
N TRP A 215 -8.91 -10.36 7.58
CA TRP A 215 -8.51 -11.73 7.29
C TRP A 215 -9.47 -12.43 6.31
N ALA A 216 -10.77 -12.27 6.50
CA ALA A 216 -11.76 -12.80 5.58
C ALA A 216 -11.68 -12.12 4.19
N ALA A 217 -11.36 -10.82 4.15
CA ALA A 217 -11.19 -10.06 2.91
C ALA A 217 -9.97 -10.56 2.11
N ALA A 218 -8.85 -10.90 2.76
CA ALA A 218 -7.67 -11.47 2.08
C ALA A 218 -8.01 -12.73 1.29
N TRP A 219 -8.73 -13.67 1.90
CA TRP A 219 -9.18 -14.89 1.21
C TRP A 219 -10.20 -14.61 0.12
N SER A 220 -11.12 -13.69 0.37
CA SER A 220 -12.08 -13.25 -0.65
C SER A 220 -11.37 -12.61 -1.84
N GLY A 221 -10.31 -11.83 -1.60
CA GLY A 221 -9.49 -11.19 -2.64
C GLY A 221 -8.78 -12.22 -3.53
N ILE A 222 -8.21 -13.28 -2.93
CA ILE A 222 -7.57 -14.38 -3.66
C ILE A 222 -8.59 -15.08 -4.57
N ASP A 223 -9.76 -15.46 -4.05
CA ASP A 223 -10.81 -16.12 -4.85
C ASP A 223 -11.40 -15.17 -5.90
N THR A 224 -11.58 -13.90 -5.60
CA THR A 224 -12.11 -12.88 -6.52
C THR A 224 -11.15 -12.62 -7.68
N SER A 225 -9.86 -12.47 -7.41
CA SER A 225 -8.84 -12.29 -8.45
C SER A 225 -8.77 -13.49 -9.38
N CYS A 226 -8.82 -14.71 -8.82
CA CYS A 226 -8.89 -15.93 -9.62
C CYS A 226 -10.17 -15.99 -10.49
N ALA A 227 -11.34 -15.69 -9.91
CA ALA A 227 -12.62 -15.76 -10.62
C ALA A 227 -12.72 -14.76 -11.78
N ARG A 228 -12.06 -13.61 -11.66
CA ARG A 228 -12.05 -12.54 -12.68
C ARG A 228 -10.97 -12.73 -13.75
N SER A 229 -9.98 -13.58 -13.52
CA SER A 229 -8.89 -13.81 -14.48
C SER A 229 -9.17 -15.03 -15.36
N PRO A 230 -9.09 -14.89 -16.69
CA PRO A 230 -9.33 -16.02 -17.62
C PRO A 230 -8.43 -17.23 -17.37
N SER A 231 -7.19 -17.01 -16.94
CA SER A 231 -6.20 -18.06 -16.66
C SER A 231 -6.55 -18.93 -15.45
N CYS A 232 -7.25 -18.38 -14.45
CA CYS A 232 -7.60 -19.08 -13.21
C CYS A 232 -9.08 -19.52 -13.17
N SER A 233 -10.00 -18.72 -13.69
CA SER A 233 -11.44 -19.00 -13.65
C SER A 233 -11.86 -20.30 -14.34
N SER A 234 -11.04 -20.82 -15.27
CA SER A 234 -11.25 -22.10 -15.93
C SER A 234 -10.81 -23.31 -15.10
N LEU A 235 -10.09 -23.12 -14.00
CA LEU A 235 -9.61 -24.18 -13.14
C LEU A 235 -10.73 -24.70 -12.22
N GLY A 236 -10.68 -25.97 -11.86
CA GLY A 236 -11.64 -26.57 -10.93
C GLY A 236 -11.45 -26.09 -9.49
N GLY A 237 -12.56 -25.91 -8.76
CA GLY A 237 -12.54 -25.42 -7.38
C GLY A 237 -12.20 -23.94 -7.25
N THR A 238 -11.93 -23.47 -6.01
CA THR A 238 -11.49 -22.10 -5.73
C THR A 238 -9.98 -22.05 -5.47
N ALA A 239 -9.37 -20.87 -5.62
CA ALA A 239 -7.97 -20.66 -5.27
C ALA A 239 -7.73 -20.97 -3.78
N THR A 240 -8.65 -20.54 -2.91
CA THR A 240 -8.62 -20.88 -1.47
C THR A 240 -8.60 -22.40 -1.25
N SER A 241 -9.32 -23.20 -2.06
CA SER A 241 -9.33 -24.65 -1.89
C SER A 241 -7.99 -25.31 -2.25
N ARG A 242 -7.27 -24.78 -3.23
CA ARG A 242 -5.92 -25.23 -3.60
C ARG A 242 -4.88 -24.78 -2.57
N MET A 243 -4.99 -23.53 -2.09
CA MET A 243 -4.16 -23.03 -1.00
C MET A 243 -4.31 -23.87 0.27
N ARG A 244 -5.52 -24.31 0.63
CA ARG A 244 -5.72 -25.21 1.78
C ARG A 244 -4.92 -26.51 1.66
N GLN A 245 -4.90 -27.12 0.47
CA GLN A 245 -4.10 -28.33 0.23
C GLN A 245 -2.60 -28.06 0.43
N PHE A 246 -2.11 -26.92 -0.05
CA PHE A 246 -0.72 -26.51 0.14
C PHE A 246 -0.40 -26.24 1.63
N ILE A 247 -1.26 -25.54 2.34
CA ILE A 247 -1.14 -25.26 3.77
C ILE A 247 -1.09 -26.57 4.58
N ASP A 248 -1.91 -27.57 4.26
CA ASP A 248 -1.90 -28.86 4.95
C ASP A 248 -0.59 -29.64 4.76
N ILE A 249 0.14 -29.38 3.69
CA ILE A 249 1.48 -29.95 3.45
C ILE A 249 2.53 -29.21 4.28
N ILE A 250 2.62 -27.88 4.17
CA ILE A 250 3.66 -27.11 4.83
C ILE A 250 3.51 -27.10 6.35
N ARG A 251 2.30 -27.25 6.88
CA ARG A 251 2.02 -27.43 8.30
C ARG A 251 2.73 -28.67 8.86
N LYS A 252 2.90 -29.72 8.06
CA LYS A 252 3.59 -30.95 8.45
C LYS A 252 5.08 -30.87 8.20
N THR A 253 5.45 -30.24 7.10
CA THR A 253 6.84 -30.20 6.62
C THR A 253 7.07 -28.85 5.95
N PRO A 254 7.63 -27.87 6.69
CA PRO A 254 8.04 -26.60 6.09
C PRO A 254 9.00 -26.80 4.93
N ILE A 255 8.94 -25.91 3.94
CA ILE A 255 9.75 -25.97 2.73
C ILE A 255 10.78 -24.86 2.79
N SER A 256 12.07 -25.20 2.78
CA SER A 256 13.16 -24.23 2.79
C SER A 256 13.91 -24.19 1.47
N GLY A 257 14.37 -23.00 1.09
CA GLY A 257 15.14 -22.78 -0.13
C GLY A 257 15.79 -21.40 -0.13
N HIS A 258 16.11 -20.90 -1.32
CA HIS A 258 16.59 -19.54 -1.52
C HIS A 258 15.77 -18.88 -2.62
N ALA A 259 15.39 -17.63 -2.40
CA ALA A 259 14.70 -16.83 -3.41
C ALA A 259 15.14 -15.37 -3.32
N PRO A 260 15.04 -14.59 -4.41
CA PRO A 260 15.28 -13.15 -4.35
C PRO A 260 14.17 -12.46 -3.53
N ASP A 261 14.59 -11.52 -2.69
CA ASP A 261 13.71 -10.60 -1.98
C ASP A 261 13.31 -9.39 -2.87
N GLY A 262 12.52 -8.45 -2.38
CA GLY A 262 12.10 -7.25 -3.11
C GLY A 262 13.26 -6.28 -3.45
N ASN A 263 14.47 -6.53 -2.92
CA ASN A 263 15.70 -5.86 -3.32
C ASN A 263 16.51 -6.65 -4.36
N GLY A 264 15.97 -7.77 -4.87
CA GLY A 264 16.66 -8.65 -5.80
C GLY A 264 17.83 -9.43 -5.18
N ILE A 265 17.92 -9.50 -3.85
CA ILE A 265 18.99 -10.18 -3.13
C ILE A 265 18.53 -11.60 -2.78
N LEU A 266 19.37 -12.60 -3.13
CA LEU A 266 19.05 -13.99 -2.84
C LEU A 266 19.13 -14.26 -1.33
N GLN A 267 17.99 -14.57 -0.72
CA GLN A 267 17.83 -14.83 0.71
C GLN A 267 17.50 -16.30 1.00
N PRO A 268 17.99 -16.88 2.11
CA PRO A 268 17.44 -18.11 2.64
C PRO A 268 15.99 -17.86 3.11
N THR A 269 15.06 -18.62 2.59
CA THR A 269 13.62 -18.43 2.82
C THR A 269 12.98 -19.75 3.22
N THR A 270 12.02 -19.70 4.14
CA THR A 270 11.24 -20.87 4.56
C THR A 270 9.75 -20.58 4.42
N ILE A 271 9.04 -21.46 3.74
CA ILE A 271 7.59 -21.48 3.65
C ILE A 271 7.08 -22.35 4.81
N ASP A 272 6.46 -21.71 5.77
CA ASP A 272 5.74 -22.31 6.88
C ASP A 272 4.40 -21.61 7.09
N THR A 273 3.66 -21.95 8.14
CA THR A 273 2.36 -21.32 8.40
C THR A 273 2.49 -19.85 8.73
N ALA A 274 3.54 -19.43 9.44
CA ALA A 274 3.75 -18.03 9.80
C ALA A 274 4.05 -17.16 8.58
N SER A 275 4.98 -17.60 7.72
CA SER A 275 5.34 -16.89 6.49
C SER A 275 4.17 -16.80 5.49
N LEU A 276 3.32 -17.84 5.41
CA LEU A 276 2.13 -17.78 4.55
C LEU A 276 1.04 -16.87 5.12
N ILE A 277 0.86 -16.83 6.43
CA ILE A 277 -0.08 -15.90 7.06
C ILE A 277 0.37 -14.47 6.77
N TYR A 278 1.65 -14.18 6.94
CA TYR A 278 2.22 -12.86 6.63
C TYR A 278 2.03 -12.48 5.16
N LEU A 279 2.33 -13.40 4.23
CA LEU A 279 2.14 -13.19 2.79
C LEU A 279 0.67 -12.89 2.43
N ILE A 280 -0.29 -13.60 3.04
CA ILE A 280 -1.72 -13.45 2.76
C ILE A 280 -2.25 -12.14 3.36
N ASP A 281 -1.81 -11.78 4.56
CA ASP A 281 -2.09 -10.50 5.19
C ASP A 281 -1.60 -9.33 4.30
N TYR A 282 -0.39 -9.46 3.78
CA TYR A 282 0.23 -8.47 2.89
C TYR A 282 -0.43 -8.36 1.51
N ALA A 283 -1.27 -9.32 1.11
CA ALA A 283 -1.83 -9.37 -0.25
C ALA A 283 -2.62 -8.12 -0.67
N GLY A 284 -3.26 -7.46 0.29
CA GLY A 284 -4.03 -6.24 0.05
C GLY A 284 -3.22 -5.02 -0.38
N PHE A 285 -1.91 -5.00 -0.15
CA PHE A 285 -1.06 -3.88 -0.54
C PHE A 285 -0.78 -3.80 -2.05
N GLY A 286 -0.87 -4.93 -2.78
CA GLY A 286 -0.58 -4.84 -4.20
C GLY A 286 -0.87 -6.09 -5.04
N PRO A 287 -0.93 -5.91 -6.37
CA PRO A 287 -1.30 -6.96 -7.32
C PRO A 287 -0.44 -8.23 -7.31
N PRO A 288 0.89 -8.20 -7.04
CA PRO A 288 1.76 -9.34 -7.25
C PRO A 288 1.35 -10.60 -6.48
N VAL A 289 0.90 -10.46 -5.23
CA VAL A 289 0.45 -11.62 -4.44
C VAL A 289 -0.80 -12.24 -5.07
N TYR A 290 -1.81 -11.44 -5.37
CA TYR A 290 -3.04 -11.92 -6.01
C TYR A 290 -2.79 -12.51 -7.40
N ARG A 291 -1.78 -11.99 -8.12
CA ARG A 291 -1.38 -12.50 -9.44
C ARG A 291 -0.77 -13.90 -9.36
N ASP A 292 0.06 -14.15 -8.38
CA ASP A 292 1.00 -15.28 -8.38
C ASP A 292 0.60 -16.42 -7.42
N ILE A 293 -0.08 -16.14 -6.31
CA ILE A 293 -0.22 -17.06 -5.15
C ILE A 293 -0.87 -18.41 -5.51
N ASP A 294 -1.93 -18.41 -6.33
CA ASP A 294 -2.60 -19.65 -6.73
C ASP A 294 -1.71 -20.52 -7.62
N ALA A 295 -1.05 -19.89 -8.60
CA ALA A 295 -0.15 -20.61 -9.50
C ALA A 295 1.11 -21.11 -8.76
N ALA A 296 1.60 -20.35 -7.76
CA ALA A 296 2.72 -20.75 -6.93
C ALA A 296 2.38 -21.97 -6.06
N ALA A 297 1.19 -22.00 -5.47
CA ALA A 297 0.72 -23.18 -4.74
C ALA A 297 0.58 -24.39 -5.66
N ARG A 298 0.04 -24.22 -6.87
CA ARG A 298 -0.07 -25.29 -7.87
C ARG A 298 1.28 -25.79 -8.37
N ALA A 299 2.28 -24.91 -8.51
CA ALA A 299 3.63 -25.32 -8.90
C ALA A 299 4.20 -26.36 -7.93
N TRP A 300 3.98 -26.18 -6.62
CA TRP A 300 4.34 -27.21 -5.65
C TRP A 300 3.46 -28.46 -5.72
N LEU A 301 2.14 -28.29 -5.75
CA LEU A 301 1.19 -29.41 -5.71
C LEU A 301 1.32 -30.33 -6.93
N GLU A 302 1.69 -29.80 -8.09
CA GLU A 302 1.76 -30.53 -9.36
C GLU A 302 3.16 -31.04 -9.71
N SER A 303 4.21 -30.32 -9.29
CA SER A 303 5.59 -30.58 -9.71
C SER A 303 6.66 -30.43 -8.64
N GLU A 304 6.28 -30.20 -7.37
CA GLU A 304 7.18 -29.94 -6.24
C GLU A 304 8.13 -28.76 -6.49
N ASP A 305 7.71 -27.78 -7.31
CA ASP A 305 8.46 -26.55 -7.55
C ASP A 305 8.11 -25.50 -6.50
N ALA A 306 9.01 -25.34 -5.52
CA ALA A 306 8.84 -24.38 -4.42
C ALA A 306 9.19 -22.94 -4.81
N LEU A 307 9.98 -22.74 -5.86
CA LEU A 307 10.62 -21.45 -6.12
C LEU A 307 9.64 -20.28 -6.28
N PRO A 308 8.49 -20.44 -6.98
CA PRO A 308 7.51 -19.35 -7.08
C PRO A 308 6.96 -18.89 -5.72
N MET A 309 6.66 -19.83 -4.82
CA MET A 309 6.15 -19.49 -3.50
C MET A 309 7.25 -18.95 -2.57
N LEU A 310 8.48 -19.50 -2.67
CA LEU A 310 9.64 -18.96 -1.97
C LEU A 310 9.90 -17.49 -2.35
N ARG A 311 9.78 -17.14 -3.65
CA ARG A 311 9.92 -15.77 -4.11
C ARG A 311 8.86 -14.86 -3.47
N LEU A 312 7.60 -15.24 -3.50
CA LEU A 312 6.54 -14.42 -2.88
C LEU A 312 6.76 -14.19 -1.39
N VAL A 313 7.18 -15.24 -0.66
CA VAL A 313 7.50 -15.11 0.77
C VAL A 313 8.71 -14.21 1.00
N ALA A 314 9.77 -14.35 0.19
CA ALA A 314 10.97 -13.52 0.32
C ALA A 314 10.70 -12.04 -0.01
N GLU A 315 9.88 -11.77 -1.03
CA GLU A 315 9.46 -10.42 -1.40
C GLU A 315 8.62 -9.77 -0.31
N ALA A 316 7.66 -10.51 0.27
CA ALA A 316 6.83 -10.01 1.38
C ALA A 316 7.64 -9.75 2.66
N ASP A 317 8.66 -10.57 2.94
CA ASP A 317 9.54 -10.44 4.11
C ASP A 317 10.70 -9.44 3.88
N THR A 318 10.68 -8.69 2.79
CA THR A 318 11.73 -7.72 2.49
C THR A 318 11.72 -6.60 3.52
N ALA A 319 12.70 -6.59 4.40
CA ALA A 319 12.82 -5.54 5.41
C ALA A 319 13.17 -4.19 4.75
N SER A 320 12.34 -3.19 4.97
CA SER A 320 12.71 -1.79 4.80
C SER A 320 13.18 -1.23 6.15
N VAL A 321 14.41 -0.74 6.20
CA VAL A 321 14.92 -0.03 7.39
C VAL A 321 14.80 1.45 7.12
N ASP A 322 13.64 2.01 7.41
CA ASP A 322 13.39 3.43 7.27
C ASP A 322 13.98 4.22 8.44
N ALA A 323 14.38 5.46 8.17
CA ALA A 323 14.70 6.39 9.26
C ALA A 323 13.42 6.69 10.06
N PRO A 324 13.50 6.91 11.40
CA PRO A 324 12.33 7.26 12.23
C PRO A 324 11.54 8.46 11.73
N SER A 325 12.18 9.34 10.95
CA SER A 325 11.54 10.49 10.30
C SER A 325 10.73 10.13 9.05
N ALA A 326 10.95 8.96 8.43
CA ALA A 326 10.14 8.46 7.33
C ALA A 326 9.02 7.56 7.85
N PHE A 327 9.38 6.51 8.59
CA PHE A 327 8.44 5.66 9.31
C PHE A 327 8.92 5.40 10.74
N SER A 328 8.13 5.80 11.74
CA SER A 328 8.42 5.59 13.16
C SER A 328 7.68 4.35 13.69
N TYR A 329 8.40 3.24 13.86
CA TYR A 329 7.86 2.06 14.54
C TYR A 329 7.52 2.32 16.00
N GLY A 330 8.22 3.25 16.65
CA GLY A 330 7.90 3.67 18.02
C GLY A 330 6.57 4.42 18.12
N LEU A 331 6.23 5.27 17.14
CA LEU A 331 4.91 5.88 17.08
C LEU A 331 3.84 4.85 16.72
N TYR A 332 4.12 3.97 15.76
CA TYR A 332 3.21 2.88 15.40
C TYR A 332 2.75 2.12 16.65
N GLU A 333 3.69 1.67 17.48
CA GLU A 333 3.39 0.95 18.71
C GLU A 333 2.65 1.81 19.73
N ALA A 334 3.05 3.08 19.90
CA ALA A 334 2.41 3.98 20.85
C ALA A 334 0.93 4.22 20.51
N VAL A 335 0.61 4.42 19.23
CA VAL A 335 -0.78 4.56 18.76
C VAL A 335 -1.54 3.25 18.89
N THR A 336 -0.95 2.12 18.50
CA THR A 336 -1.55 0.80 18.64
C THR A 336 -1.99 0.55 20.09
N CYS A 337 -1.11 0.86 21.05
CA CYS A 337 -1.42 0.67 22.46
C CYS A 337 -2.38 1.71 23.04
N SER A 338 -2.45 2.90 22.46
CA SER A 338 -3.33 3.97 22.98
C SER A 338 -4.74 3.90 22.39
N ASP A 339 -4.89 3.56 21.11
CA ASP A 339 -6.11 3.82 20.36
C ASP A 339 -6.86 2.56 19.92
N TYR A 340 -6.16 1.41 19.78
CA TYR A 340 -6.79 0.19 19.29
C TYR A 340 -7.35 -0.68 20.41
N PRO A 341 -8.43 -1.44 20.15
CA PRO A 341 -8.99 -2.34 21.14
C PRO A 341 -8.03 -3.50 21.42
N LEU A 342 -7.87 -3.82 22.68
CA LEU A 342 -7.00 -4.90 23.16
C LEU A 342 -7.82 -5.98 23.87
N LEU A 343 -7.25 -7.18 24.02
CA LEU A 343 -7.83 -8.28 24.79
C LEU A 343 -7.70 -8.09 26.32
N TYR A 344 -7.09 -6.99 26.75
CA TYR A 344 -6.79 -6.70 28.15
C TYR A 344 -6.81 -5.19 28.40
N ASP A 345 -6.97 -4.83 29.65
CA ASP A 345 -7.02 -3.44 30.09
C ASP A 345 -5.62 -2.95 30.49
N LEU A 346 -5.12 -1.90 29.83
CA LEU A 346 -3.80 -1.35 30.09
C LEU A 346 -3.70 -0.57 31.41
N ASP A 347 -4.80 -0.26 32.07
CA ASP A 347 -4.86 0.27 33.43
C ASP A 347 -4.62 -0.78 34.51
N GLN A 348 -4.58 -2.08 34.13
CA GLN A 348 -4.31 -3.18 35.02
C GLN A 348 -2.81 -3.49 35.15
N PRO A 349 -2.37 -4.07 36.30
CA PRO A 349 -1.00 -4.53 36.46
C PRO A 349 -0.62 -5.60 35.42
N PRO A 350 0.66 -5.70 35.01
CA PRO A 350 1.10 -6.64 33.95
C PRO A 350 0.67 -8.10 34.16
N ALA A 351 0.62 -8.57 35.41
CA ALA A 351 0.17 -9.94 35.71
C ALA A 351 -1.31 -10.15 35.37
N VAL A 352 -2.16 -9.14 35.59
CA VAL A 352 -3.59 -9.18 35.26
C VAL A 352 -3.78 -9.10 33.74
N ARG A 353 -3.04 -8.21 33.04
CA ARG A 353 -3.06 -8.12 31.57
C ARG A 353 -2.74 -9.45 30.91
N ASN A 354 -1.69 -10.14 31.39
CA ASN A 354 -1.33 -11.46 30.88
C ASN A 354 -2.44 -12.50 31.09
N GLN A 355 -3.16 -12.45 32.22
CA GLN A 355 -4.30 -13.33 32.49
C GLN A 355 -5.48 -13.00 31.54
N GLN A 356 -5.80 -11.72 31.35
CA GLN A 356 -6.85 -11.26 30.45
C GLN A 356 -6.53 -11.65 29.00
N TYR A 357 -5.29 -11.43 28.55
CA TYR A 357 -4.83 -11.85 27.23
C TYR A 357 -5.00 -13.36 27.03
N ALA A 358 -4.49 -14.18 27.97
CA ALA A 358 -4.62 -15.62 27.89
C ALA A 358 -6.09 -16.07 27.87
N ALA A 359 -6.96 -15.42 28.64
CA ALA A 359 -8.40 -15.69 28.61
C ALA A 359 -9.05 -15.31 27.28
N GLY A 360 -8.67 -14.16 26.69
CA GLY A 360 -9.13 -13.73 25.37
C GLY A 360 -8.73 -14.70 24.25
N VAL A 361 -7.48 -15.18 24.29
CA VAL A 361 -6.99 -16.21 23.37
C VAL A 361 -7.75 -17.53 23.53
N GLN A 362 -7.95 -17.97 24.77
CA GLN A 362 -8.71 -19.19 25.04
C GLN A 362 -10.18 -19.08 24.58
N ASN A 363 -10.78 -17.92 24.78
CA ASN A 363 -12.14 -17.65 24.28
C ASN A 363 -12.21 -17.74 22.75
N ALA A 364 -11.21 -17.20 22.03
CA ALA A 364 -11.15 -17.31 20.58
C ALA A 364 -11.01 -18.76 20.11
N ARG A 365 -10.15 -19.57 20.77
CA ARG A 365 -10.01 -21.01 20.47
C ARG A 365 -11.33 -21.78 20.63
N GLU A 366 -12.10 -21.47 21.67
CA GLU A 366 -13.34 -22.20 22.00
C GLU A 366 -14.55 -21.74 21.17
N HIS A 367 -14.67 -20.43 20.92
CA HIS A 367 -15.89 -19.86 20.33
C HIS A 367 -15.72 -19.33 18.91
N ARG A 368 -14.47 -19.15 18.46
CA ARG A 368 -14.14 -18.64 17.12
C ARG A 368 -13.02 -19.45 16.46
N PRO A 369 -13.07 -20.79 16.43
CA PRO A 369 -11.98 -21.63 15.91
C PRO A 369 -11.67 -21.38 14.43
N GLY A 370 -12.61 -20.78 13.68
CA GLY A 370 -12.44 -20.40 12.29
C GLY A 370 -11.96 -18.97 12.05
N LEU A 371 -11.54 -18.25 13.10
CA LEU A 371 -11.13 -16.84 13.02
C LEU A 371 -10.07 -16.58 11.95
N PHE A 372 -9.05 -17.43 11.89
CA PHE A 372 -7.97 -17.37 10.91
C PHE A 372 -8.02 -18.49 9.85
N ALA A 373 -9.21 -19.09 9.64
CA ALA A 373 -9.32 -20.20 8.69
C ALA A 373 -8.72 -19.84 7.32
N PRO A 374 -7.95 -20.76 6.69
CA PRO A 374 -7.75 -22.17 7.01
C PRO A 374 -6.68 -22.47 8.08
N PHE A 375 -6.05 -21.47 8.65
CA PHE A 375 -5.14 -21.61 9.78
C PHE A 375 -5.92 -21.71 11.11
N THR A 376 -5.24 -22.19 12.12
CA THR A 376 -5.77 -22.22 13.49
C THR A 376 -5.60 -20.86 14.18
N VAL A 377 -6.29 -20.66 15.30
CA VAL A 377 -6.10 -19.46 16.14
C VAL A 377 -4.65 -19.35 16.61
N ASP A 378 -4.02 -20.48 16.97
CA ASP A 378 -2.63 -20.49 17.44
C ASP A 378 -1.65 -20.11 16.33
N GLU A 379 -1.82 -20.66 15.13
CA GLU A 379 -0.99 -20.28 13.97
C GLU A 379 -1.12 -18.78 13.65
N GLY A 380 -2.32 -18.22 13.74
CA GLY A 380 -2.54 -16.78 13.55
C GLY A 380 -1.83 -15.93 14.60
N ILE A 381 -1.89 -16.32 15.88
CA ILE A 381 -1.21 -15.60 16.97
C ILE A 381 0.31 -15.73 16.85
N ASP A 382 0.81 -16.93 16.55
CA ASP A 382 2.24 -17.22 16.47
C ASP A 382 2.91 -16.54 15.27
N SER A 383 2.15 -16.20 14.22
CA SER A 383 2.66 -15.53 13.03
C SER A 383 3.15 -14.10 13.28
N GLN A 384 2.68 -13.46 14.34
CA GLN A 384 3.02 -12.07 14.71
C GLN A 384 2.79 -11.06 13.57
N VAL A 385 1.78 -11.29 12.72
CA VAL A 385 1.42 -10.34 11.66
C VAL A 385 0.91 -9.02 12.23
N TYR A 386 0.95 -7.99 11.42
CA TYR A 386 0.58 -6.61 11.72
C TYR A 386 -0.76 -6.46 12.45
N ILE A 387 -1.73 -7.26 12.07
CA ILE A 387 -3.11 -7.18 12.58
C ILE A 387 -3.25 -7.86 13.94
N THR A 388 -2.28 -8.70 14.34
CA THR A 388 -2.39 -9.49 15.56
C THR A 388 -1.23 -9.36 16.56
N PRO A 389 -0.44 -8.27 16.64
CA PRO A 389 0.47 -8.10 17.77
C PRO A 389 -0.32 -7.71 19.03
N LEU A 390 -1.42 -8.41 19.28
CA LEU A 390 -2.29 -8.20 20.43
C LEU A 390 -1.57 -8.28 21.77
N ASN A 391 -0.37 -8.86 21.79
CA ASN A 391 0.48 -9.00 22.97
C ASN A 391 1.56 -7.92 23.07
N SER A 392 1.85 -7.15 22.03
CA SER A 392 2.94 -6.16 22.00
C SER A 392 2.75 -5.06 23.06
N CYS A 393 1.52 -4.70 23.36
CA CYS A 393 1.18 -3.71 24.38
C CYS A 393 1.19 -4.26 25.83
N LEU A 394 1.38 -5.56 26.06
CA LEU A 394 1.45 -6.12 27.42
C LEU A 394 2.48 -5.42 28.33
N PRO A 395 3.71 -5.09 27.85
CA PRO A 395 4.70 -4.36 28.63
C PRO A 395 4.50 -2.84 28.67
N TRP A 396 3.48 -2.28 27.98
CA TRP A 396 3.25 -0.85 27.93
C TRP A 396 3.05 -0.26 29.33
N PRO A 397 3.51 0.97 29.64
CA PRO A 397 3.33 1.55 30.96
C PRO A 397 1.83 1.66 31.30
N MET A 398 1.51 1.72 32.59
CA MET A 398 0.14 2.04 33.01
C MET A 398 -0.17 3.49 32.63
N PRO A 399 -1.40 3.80 32.16
CA PRO A 399 -1.77 5.17 31.88
C PRO A 399 -1.74 6.02 33.16
N PRO A 400 -1.37 7.30 33.08
CA PRO A 400 -1.57 8.23 34.19
C PRO A 400 -3.06 8.28 34.55
N HIS A 401 -3.38 8.26 35.84
CA HIS A 401 -4.76 8.18 36.35
C HIS A 401 -5.69 9.32 35.87
N ASP A 402 -5.11 10.43 35.38
CA ASP A 402 -5.82 11.66 35.04
C ASP A 402 -5.91 11.90 33.52
N LEU A 403 -5.61 10.91 32.68
CA LEU A 403 -5.84 11.03 31.23
C LEU A 403 -7.33 11.03 30.93
N ALA A 404 -7.95 12.21 30.83
CA ALA A 404 -9.28 12.39 30.28
C ALA A 404 -9.14 13.19 28.96
N PRO A 405 -9.92 12.82 27.92
CA PRO A 405 -11.07 11.92 27.93
C PRO A 405 -10.90 10.60 27.20
N GLY A 406 -9.68 10.12 26.91
CA GLY A 406 -9.47 8.85 26.21
C GLY A 406 -8.99 7.75 27.15
N SER A 407 -9.85 6.78 27.49
CA SER A 407 -9.36 5.50 28.01
C SER A 407 -8.55 4.81 26.91
N PRO A 408 -7.52 3.99 27.25
CA PRO A 408 -6.85 3.15 26.26
C PRO A 408 -7.84 2.40 25.36
N GLY A 409 -7.60 2.43 24.04
CA GLY A 409 -8.48 1.83 23.05
C GLY A 409 -9.77 2.62 22.75
N LYS A 410 -9.86 3.88 23.17
CA LYS A 410 -11.03 4.74 22.96
C LYS A 410 -10.64 6.18 22.68
N PRO A 411 -10.09 6.49 21.50
CA PRO A 411 -9.63 7.85 21.14
C PRO A 411 -10.78 8.87 21.09
N LEU A 412 -12.03 8.39 21.00
CA LEU A 412 -13.24 9.21 21.08
C LEU A 412 -14.10 8.83 22.28
N PRO A 413 -14.65 9.81 23.03
CA PRO A 413 -15.68 9.54 24.03
C PRO A 413 -16.86 8.76 23.42
N PRO A 414 -17.45 7.79 24.13
CA PRO A 414 -18.56 7.00 23.61
C PRO A 414 -19.79 7.81 23.20
N SER A 415 -19.97 9.01 23.80
CA SER A 415 -21.07 9.92 23.55
C SER A 415 -20.92 10.78 22.29
N VAL A 416 -19.73 10.78 21.67
CA VAL A 416 -19.48 11.57 20.45
C VAL A 416 -20.34 11.03 19.31
N GLN A 417 -21.06 11.95 18.66
CA GLN A 417 -21.81 11.70 17.43
C GLN A 417 -21.01 12.29 16.27
N PHE A 418 -20.88 11.54 15.19
CA PHE A 418 -20.24 12.07 13.99
C PHE A 418 -21.12 13.15 13.33
N PRO A 419 -20.51 14.24 12.83
CA PRO A 419 -21.22 15.37 12.26
C PRO A 419 -21.79 15.02 10.87
N ALA A 420 -22.82 15.78 10.45
CA ALA A 420 -23.31 15.80 9.08
C ALA A 420 -22.39 16.65 8.18
N VAL A 421 -21.11 16.25 8.09
CA VAL A 421 -20.14 16.84 7.17
C VAL A 421 -20.13 15.98 5.92
N PRO A 422 -20.14 16.56 4.70
CA PRO A 422 -20.00 15.79 3.47
C PRO A 422 -18.80 14.86 3.55
N THR A 423 -19.05 13.55 3.45
CA THR A 423 -18.03 12.52 3.65
C THR A 423 -18.02 11.57 2.45
N LEU A 424 -16.83 11.37 1.86
CA LEU A 424 -16.57 10.38 0.83
C LEU A 424 -15.70 9.28 1.43
N VAL A 425 -16.16 8.05 1.37
CA VAL A 425 -15.39 6.86 1.74
C VAL A 425 -15.04 6.09 0.48
N LEU A 426 -13.77 5.79 0.28
CA LEU A 426 -13.27 4.97 -0.82
C LEU A 426 -12.72 3.67 -0.30
N SER A 427 -12.88 2.58 -1.02
CA SER A 427 -12.27 1.28 -0.69
C SER A 427 -12.05 0.42 -1.93
N GLY A 428 -10.98 -0.37 -1.95
CA GLY A 428 -10.74 -1.40 -2.95
C GLY A 428 -11.39 -2.73 -2.55
N ASP A 429 -11.93 -3.48 -3.50
CA ASP A 429 -12.53 -4.79 -3.20
C ASP A 429 -11.49 -5.92 -3.05
N LEU A 430 -10.21 -5.61 -3.28
CA LEU A 430 -9.07 -6.46 -2.97
C LEU A 430 -8.27 -5.98 -1.75
N ASP A 431 -8.75 -4.94 -1.06
CA ASP A 431 -8.12 -4.44 0.17
C ASP A 431 -8.36 -5.42 1.31
N SER A 432 -7.27 -6.03 1.82
CA SER A 432 -7.27 -6.89 3.01
C SER A 432 -6.67 -6.21 4.23
N ILE A 433 -6.24 -4.97 4.11
CA ILE A 433 -5.64 -4.19 5.21
C ILE A 433 -6.72 -3.38 5.92
N THR A 434 -7.64 -2.81 5.14
CA THR A 434 -8.83 -2.07 5.60
C THR A 434 -10.00 -2.47 4.70
N SER A 435 -10.69 -3.51 5.11
CA SER A 435 -11.65 -4.19 4.24
C SER A 435 -12.84 -3.33 3.81
N VAL A 436 -13.48 -3.70 2.70
CA VAL A 436 -14.75 -3.06 2.28
C VAL A 436 -15.79 -3.06 3.40
N ILE A 437 -15.77 -4.09 4.27
CA ILE A 437 -16.70 -4.18 5.42
C ILE A 437 -16.38 -3.07 6.42
N ASP A 438 -15.10 -2.83 6.72
CA ASP A 438 -14.67 -1.80 7.65
C ASP A 438 -14.90 -0.39 7.08
N ALA A 439 -14.67 -0.21 5.78
CA ALA A 439 -15.00 1.03 5.08
C ALA A 439 -16.52 1.31 5.11
N ASN A 440 -17.35 0.28 4.93
CA ASN A 440 -18.81 0.41 5.07
C ASN A 440 -19.21 0.77 6.52
N ASN A 441 -18.64 0.08 7.52
CA ASN A 441 -18.87 0.39 8.92
C ASN A 441 -18.45 1.82 9.27
N THR A 442 -17.38 2.31 8.64
CA THR A 442 -16.95 3.72 8.77
C THR A 442 -17.97 4.67 8.16
N ALA A 443 -18.41 4.40 6.93
CA ALA A 443 -19.41 5.22 6.25
C ALA A 443 -20.72 5.31 7.04
N GLU A 444 -21.20 4.21 7.61
CA GLU A 444 -22.43 4.17 8.40
C GLU A 444 -22.39 5.04 9.67
N GLN A 445 -21.21 5.45 10.14
CA GLN A 445 -21.07 6.36 11.27
C GLN A 445 -21.38 7.82 10.91
N PHE A 446 -21.24 8.20 9.63
CA PHE A 446 -21.46 9.58 9.17
C PHE A 446 -22.82 9.73 8.51
N PRO A 447 -23.65 10.70 8.93
CA PRO A 447 -25.00 10.88 8.38
C PRO A 447 -25.04 11.14 6.87
N ASP A 448 -24.02 11.83 6.33
CA ASP A 448 -23.96 12.27 4.94
C ASP A 448 -22.81 11.58 4.14
N ALA A 449 -22.46 10.35 4.51
CA ALA A 449 -21.41 9.62 3.81
C ALA A 449 -21.88 9.01 2.50
N ILE A 450 -20.98 9.05 1.53
CA ILE A 450 -21.08 8.29 0.26
C ILE A 450 -19.92 7.31 0.22
N HIS A 451 -20.22 6.01 0.14
CA HIS A 451 -19.20 4.96 0.00
C HIS A 451 -19.09 4.53 -1.47
N VAL A 452 -17.89 4.55 -2.01
CA VAL A 452 -17.56 4.10 -3.37
C VAL A 452 -16.56 2.94 -3.28
N VAL A 453 -17.00 1.76 -3.67
CA VAL A 453 -16.13 0.58 -3.79
C VAL A 453 -15.53 0.55 -5.18
N VAL A 454 -14.21 0.45 -5.27
CA VAL A 454 -13.46 0.38 -6.53
C VAL A 454 -13.05 -1.07 -6.77
N PRO A 455 -13.60 -1.73 -7.79
CA PRO A 455 -13.25 -3.11 -8.11
C PRO A 455 -11.77 -3.24 -8.49
N ASN A 456 -11.19 -4.39 -8.15
CA ASN A 456 -9.84 -4.82 -8.57
C ASN A 456 -8.67 -4.01 -8.00
N LEU A 457 -8.91 -3.09 -7.08
CA LEU A 457 -7.86 -2.37 -6.36
C LEU A 457 -7.71 -2.89 -4.93
N GLY A 458 -6.49 -2.80 -4.43
CA GLY A 458 -6.11 -3.08 -3.04
C GLY A 458 -6.16 -1.82 -2.17
N HIS A 459 -5.20 -1.74 -1.25
CA HIS A 459 -5.10 -0.70 -0.24
C HIS A 459 -4.72 0.66 -0.84
N VAL A 460 -5.43 1.72 -0.44
CA VAL A 460 -5.31 3.11 -0.90
C VAL A 460 -5.62 3.24 -2.40
N VAL A 461 -6.91 3.32 -2.71
CA VAL A 461 -7.37 3.29 -4.11
C VAL A 461 -6.96 4.52 -4.93
N SER A 462 -6.72 5.67 -4.29
CA SER A 462 -6.25 6.87 -4.99
C SER A 462 -4.81 6.76 -5.47
N ASP A 463 -4.00 5.91 -4.84
CA ASP A 463 -2.63 5.59 -5.24
C ASP A 463 -2.60 4.51 -6.33
N SER A 464 -3.46 3.50 -6.18
CA SER A 464 -3.42 2.29 -6.99
C SER A 464 -4.17 2.38 -8.32
N ASP A 465 -4.93 3.46 -8.56
CA ASP A 465 -5.79 3.63 -9.74
C ASP A 465 -5.06 4.20 -10.96
N GLU A 466 -4.49 3.37 -11.77
CA GLU A 466 -3.75 3.73 -12.99
C GLU A 466 -4.59 4.47 -14.05
N ILE A 467 -5.93 4.41 -13.97
CA ILE A 467 -6.80 5.09 -14.95
C ILE A 467 -7.30 6.47 -14.51
N GLY A 468 -6.92 6.92 -13.30
CA GLY A 468 -7.27 8.23 -12.75
C GLY A 468 -8.75 8.44 -12.45
N CYS A 469 -9.54 7.37 -12.34
CA CYS A 469 -10.97 7.43 -12.03
C CYS A 469 -11.19 7.95 -10.61
N THR A 470 -10.49 7.40 -9.63
CA THR A 470 -10.59 7.76 -8.21
C THR A 470 -10.13 9.18 -7.97
N LEU A 471 -9.02 9.62 -8.58
CA LEU A 471 -8.59 11.02 -8.54
C LEU A 471 -9.67 11.95 -9.08
N GLY A 472 -10.30 11.59 -10.21
CA GLY A 472 -11.42 12.35 -10.75
C GLY A 472 -12.62 12.42 -9.81
N ILE A 473 -12.93 11.37 -9.06
CA ILE A 473 -13.97 11.32 -8.02
C ILE A 473 -13.59 12.25 -6.86
N VAL A 474 -12.37 12.16 -6.34
CA VAL A 474 -11.82 13.01 -5.27
C VAL A 474 -11.90 14.48 -5.67
N HIS A 475 -11.44 14.85 -6.87
CA HIS A 475 -11.46 16.24 -7.34
C HIS A 475 -12.90 16.79 -7.45
N ARG A 476 -13.83 15.99 -7.97
CA ARG A 476 -15.25 16.41 -8.03
C ARG A 476 -15.83 16.58 -6.64
N PHE A 477 -15.49 15.69 -5.71
CA PHE A 477 -16.00 15.77 -4.34
C PHE A 477 -15.46 17.01 -3.62
N VAL A 478 -14.17 17.30 -3.70
CA VAL A 478 -13.58 18.52 -3.12
C VAL A 478 -14.24 19.78 -3.71
N ASN A 479 -14.51 19.81 -5.02
CA ASN A 479 -15.09 21.00 -5.66
C ASN A 479 -16.58 21.16 -5.40
N ASN A 480 -17.36 20.07 -5.37
CA ASN A 480 -18.81 20.09 -5.44
C ASN A 480 -19.50 19.46 -4.22
N LEU A 481 -18.76 18.90 -3.27
CA LEU A 481 -19.24 18.09 -2.14
C LEU A 481 -20.10 16.88 -2.60
N SER A 482 -19.80 16.40 -3.81
CA SER A 482 -20.44 15.24 -4.42
C SER A 482 -19.45 14.53 -5.35
N PRO A 483 -19.33 13.21 -5.32
CA PRO A 483 -18.46 12.44 -6.21
C PRO A 483 -18.92 12.50 -7.69
N GLY A 484 -20.18 12.89 -7.94
CA GLY A 484 -20.76 12.86 -9.28
C GLY A 484 -20.94 11.44 -9.81
N ASP A 485 -20.74 11.28 -11.13
CA ASP A 485 -20.75 9.95 -11.77
C ASP A 485 -19.49 9.16 -11.39
N THR A 486 -19.69 8.04 -10.73
CA THR A 486 -18.63 7.11 -10.28
C THR A 486 -18.49 5.89 -11.19
N SER A 487 -19.23 5.80 -12.30
CA SER A 487 -19.27 4.60 -13.17
C SER A 487 -17.91 4.23 -13.78
N CYS A 488 -16.95 5.17 -13.80
CA CYS A 488 -15.59 4.93 -14.27
C CYS A 488 -14.88 3.82 -13.48
N VAL A 489 -15.24 3.54 -12.22
CA VAL A 489 -14.64 2.46 -11.42
C VAL A 489 -14.79 1.08 -12.09
N ASN A 490 -15.84 0.89 -12.90
CA ASN A 490 -16.07 -0.37 -13.63
C ASN A 490 -15.06 -0.60 -14.77
N ARG A 491 -14.18 0.36 -15.06
CA ARG A 491 -13.12 0.24 -16.07
C ARG A 491 -11.77 -0.20 -15.47
N VAL A 492 -11.67 -0.22 -14.14
CA VAL A 492 -10.46 -0.74 -13.48
C VAL A 492 -10.33 -2.23 -13.80
N ARG A 493 -9.21 -2.59 -14.41
CA ARG A 493 -9.00 -3.95 -14.90
C ARG A 493 -8.80 -4.96 -13.77
N PRO A 494 -9.28 -6.20 -13.91
CA PRO A 494 -8.94 -7.28 -13.01
C PRO A 494 -7.44 -7.62 -13.02
N VAL A 495 -6.97 -8.20 -11.92
CA VAL A 495 -5.61 -8.74 -11.84
C VAL A 495 -5.49 -9.95 -12.79
N ARG A 496 -4.47 -9.93 -13.68
CA ARG A 496 -4.14 -11.09 -14.52
C ARG A 496 -3.35 -12.09 -13.69
N THR A 497 -3.97 -13.22 -13.36
CA THR A 497 -3.28 -14.27 -12.61
C THR A 497 -2.38 -15.11 -13.52
N VAL A 498 -1.23 -15.54 -12.98
CA VAL A 498 -0.31 -16.43 -13.72
C VAL A 498 -0.99 -17.76 -14.04
N PRO A 499 -0.98 -18.21 -15.30
CA PRO A 499 -1.58 -19.49 -15.65
C PRO A 499 -0.79 -20.69 -15.13
N LEU A 500 0.53 -20.63 -15.18
CA LEU A 500 1.44 -21.71 -14.79
C LEU A 500 2.87 -21.19 -14.57
N PHE A 501 3.50 -21.60 -13.49
CA PHE A 501 4.94 -21.45 -13.29
C PHE A 501 5.67 -22.67 -13.88
N ALA A 502 5.91 -22.64 -15.18
CA ALA A 502 6.62 -23.72 -15.87
C ALA A 502 8.11 -23.76 -15.47
N ARG A 503 8.67 -24.95 -15.27
CA ARG A 503 10.13 -25.12 -15.07
C ARG A 503 10.86 -25.07 -16.39
N LEU A 504 10.34 -25.67 -17.44
CA LEU A 504 10.91 -25.71 -18.78
C LEU A 504 9.95 -25.10 -19.79
N ALA A 505 10.50 -24.50 -20.83
CA ALA A 505 9.69 -23.96 -21.92
C ALA A 505 8.76 -25.01 -22.57
N SER A 506 9.17 -26.29 -22.56
CA SER A 506 8.36 -27.40 -23.09
C SER A 506 7.06 -27.64 -22.33
N GLU A 507 6.92 -27.17 -21.10
CA GLU A 507 5.72 -27.29 -20.25
C GLU A 507 4.68 -26.21 -20.54
N LEU A 508 5.11 -25.08 -21.14
CA LEU A 508 4.19 -24.02 -21.54
C LEU A 508 3.30 -24.49 -22.69
N ALA A 509 2.09 -23.97 -22.78
CA ALA A 509 1.28 -24.09 -23.99
C ALA A 509 1.98 -23.37 -25.15
N PRO A 510 1.89 -23.85 -26.40
CA PRO A 510 2.37 -23.09 -27.55
C PRO A 510 1.57 -21.78 -27.71
N LEU A 511 2.17 -20.78 -28.33
CA LEU A 511 1.44 -19.59 -28.76
C LEU A 511 0.42 -19.96 -29.83
N GLU A 512 -0.63 -19.18 -30.00
CA GLU A 512 -1.60 -19.34 -31.06
C GLU A 512 -1.00 -18.82 -32.38
N ALA A 513 -0.77 -19.75 -33.33
CA ALA A 513 -0.20 -19.39 -34.63
C ALA A 513 -1.16 -18.56 -35.48
N LEU A 514 -0.68 -17.48 -36.06
CA LEU A 514 -1.41 -16.66 -37.00
C LEU A 514 -0.95 -16.91 -38.45
N LYS A 515 -1.68 -16.36 -39.42
CA LYS A 515 -1.38 -16.52 -40.85
C LYS A 515 0.06 -16.06 -41.15
N GLY A 516 0.84 -16.95 -41.75
CA GLY A 516 2.26 -16.70 -42.07
C GLY A 516 3.26 -17.26 -41.06
N ASN A 517 2.79 -17.82 -39.95
CA ASN A 517 3.65 -18.50 -38.98
C ASN A 517 4.27 -19.75 -39.61
N GLN A 518 5.56 -19.99 -39.36
CA GLN A 518 6.32 -21.15 -39.77
C GLN A 518 6.95 -21.89 -38.58
N ALA A 519 6.87 -21.29 -37.38
CA ALA A 519 7.40 -21.90 -36.18
C ALA A 519 6.53 -23.09 -35.72
N SER A 520 7.19 -24.17 -35.35
CA SER A 520 6.57 -25.36 -34.77
C SER A 520 6.07 -25.08 -33.34
N ASP A 521 5.23 -25.93 -32.80
CA ASP A 521 4.74 -25.87 -31.42
C ASP A 521 5.89 -25.79 -30.40
N ALA A 522 6.99 -26.54 -30.59
CA ALA A 522 8.14 -26.50 -29.73
C ALA A 522 8.84 -25.11 -29.74
N GLN A 523 8.97 -24.53 -30.94
CA GLN A 523 9.52 -23.18 -31.09
C GLN A 523 8.59 -22.10 -30.51
N GLN A 524 7.27 -22.27 -30.67
CA GLN A 524 6.29 -21.36 -30.07
C GLN A 524 6.30 -21.41 -28.52
N ARG A 525 6.59 -22.56 -27.91
CA ARG A 525 6.78 -22.70 -26.45
C ARG A 525 8.01 -21.95 -25.95
N ILE A 526 9.12 -21.97 -26.70
CA ILE A 526 10.31 -21.16 -26.40
C ILE A 526 9.95 -19.66 -26.45
N ALA A 527 9.18 -19.24 -27.45
CA ALA A 527 8.73 -17.86 -27.57
C ALA A 527 7.75 -17.48 -26.43
N ALA A 528 6.91 -18.43 -25.99
CA ALA A 528 6.02 -18.21 -24.85
C ALA A 528 6.79 -17.95 -23.56
N SER A 529 7.94 -18.63 -23.31
CA SER A 529 8.81 -18.33 -22.17
C SER A 529 9.32 -16.87 -22.20
N GLY A 530 9.63 -16.37 -23.41
CA GLY A 530 10.01 -14.96 -23.59
C GLY A 530 8.87 -13.99 -23.28
N LEU A 531 7.65 -14.31 -23.65
CA LEU A 531 6.46 -13.51 -23.32
C LEU A 531 6.19 -13.47 -21.81
N GLU A 532 6.25 -14.64 -21.14
CA GLU A 532 6.06 -14.70 -19.67
C GLU A 532 7.15 -13.94 -18.92
N ALA A 533 8.41 -13.99 -19.37
CA ALA A 533 9.50 -13.22 -18.78
C ALA A 533 9.25 -11.69 -18.88
N VAL A 534 8.68 -11.22 -19.99
CA VAL A 534 8.30 -9.80 -20.14
C VAL A 534 7.16 -9.43 -19.20
N GLY A 535 6.15 -10.31 -19.04
CA GLY A 535 5.05 -10.09 -18.09
C GLY A 535 5.51 -10.08 -16.62
N ASP A 536 6.48 -10.93 -16.28
CA ASP A 536 7.05 -10.97 -14.92
C ASP A 536 7.77 -9.66 -14.56
N VAL A 537 8.49 -9.07 -15.50
CA VAL A 537 9.16 -7.76 -15.31
C VAL A 537 8.16 -6.66 -14.95
N ILE A 538 7.04 -6.60 -15.66
CA ILE A 538 5.98 -5.61 -15.35
C ILE A 538 5.39 -5.85 -13.95
N ALA A 539 5.13 -7.12 -13.60
CA ALA A 539 4.60 -7.44 -12.26
C ALA A 539 5.60 -7.13 -11.14
N ARG A 540 6.91 -7.37 -11.36
CA ARG A 540 7.93 -7.10 -10.35
C ARG A 540 8.20 -5.60 -10.15
N TYR A 541 7.82 -4.73 -11.07
CA TYR A 541 7.84 -3.28 -10.85
C TYR A 541 7.11 -2.88 -9.55
N TYR A 542 6.04 -3.56 -9.19
CA TYR A 542 5.25 -3.28 -7.99
C TYR A 542 5.83 -3.83 -6.68
N VAL A 543 6.90 -4.62 -6.73
CA VAL A 543 7.59 -5.18 -5.54
C VAL A 543 9.02 -4.72 -5.39
N THR A 544 9.59 -4.10 -6.43
CA THR A 544 10.99 -3.70 -6.43
C THR A 544 11.19 -2.39 -5.67
N TYR A 545 12.08 -2.39 -4.68
CA TYR A 545 12.43 -1.20 -3.91
C TYR A 545 13.68 -0.47 -4.45
N ASN A 546 14.31 -1.03 -5.49
CA ASN A 546 15.47 -0.46 -6.19
C ASN A 546 15.20 -0.43 -7.69
N ASP A 547 16.04 0.29 -8.45
CA ASP A 547 15.96 0.37 -9.92
C ASP A 547 16.33 -0.96 -10.62
N PHE A 548 16.33 -2.07 -9.91
CA PHE A 548 16.65 -3.40 -10.44
C PHE A 548 15.93 -4.50 -9.66
N ASP A 549 15.76 -5.65 -10.32
CA ASP A 549 15.30 -6.89 -9.70
C ASP A 549 15.79 -8.10 -10.52
N THR A 550 15.51 -9.32 -10.04
CA THR A 550 15.93 -10.58 -10.65
C THR A 550 14.75 -11.35 -11.24
N GLY A 551 15.01 -12.17 -12.25
CA GLY A 551 14.01 -13.10 -12.77
C GLY A 551 13.79 -14.28 -11.82
N LEU A 552 12.61 -14.91 -11.92
CA LEU A 552 12.22 -16.05 -11.09
C LEU A 552 13.31 -17.12 -10.98
N ARG A 553 13.96 -17.47 -12.09
CA ARG A 553 14.98 -18.51 -12.17
C ARG A 553 16.37 -17.96 -12.51
N GLY A 554 16.59 -16.67 -12.28
CA GLY A 554 17.86 -15.98 -12.47
C GLY A 554 17.85 -14.94 -13.59
N GLY A 555 19.03 -14.35 -13.83
CA GLY A 555 19.14 -13.14 -14.62
C GLY A 555 18.67 -11.94 -13.83
N LYS A 556 18.62 -10.78 -14.48
CA LYS A 556 18.20 -9.52 -13.83
C LYS A 556 17.58 -8.56 -14.84
N PHE A 557 16.88 -7.57 -14.32
CA PHE A 557 16.50 -6.37 -15.07
C PHE A 557 16.79 -5.11 -14.26
N THR A 558 16.94 -4.00 -14.98
CA THR A 558 16.96 -2.64 -14.42
C THR A 558 15.92 -1.83 -15.12
N TYR A 559 15.42 -0.75 -14.48
CA TYR A 559 14.51 0.16 -15.17
C TYR A 559 14.92 1.62 -14.99
N THR A 560 14.45 2.44 -15.93
CA THR A 560 14.57 3.90 -15.92
C THR A 560 13.24 4.50 -16.32
N THR A 561 12.94 5.68 -15.79
CA THR A 561 11.72 6.42 -16.12
C THR A 561 12.05 7.65 -16.94
N GLY A 562 11.25 7.92 -17.96
CA GLY A 562 11.32 9.13 -18.77
C GLY A 562 9.90 9.69 -18.97
N GLY A 563 9.44 10.52 -18.03
CA GLY A 563 8.04 10.94 -17.98
C GLY A 563 7.13 9.75 -17.67
N SER A 564 6.10 9.53 -18.51
CA SER A 564 5.16 8.40 -18.36
C SER A 564 5.67 7.07 -18.93
N VAL A 565 6.88 7.03 -19.48
CA VAL A 565 7.42 5.81 -20.10
C VAL A 565 8.47 5.18 -19.22
N TYR A 566 8.22 3.94 -18.83
CA TYR A 566 9.17 3.08 -18.12
C TYR A 566 9.90 2.21 -19.13
N VAL A 567 11.23 2.14 -19.03
CA VAL A 567 12.06 1.30 -19.90
C VAL A 567 12.85 0.33 -19.04
N PHE A 568 12.56 -0.95 -19.19
CA PHE A 568 13.24 -2.05 -18.50
C PHE A 568 14.30 -2.65 -19.43
N THR A 569 15.49 -2.89 -18.89
CA THR A 569 16.59 -3.56 -19.59
C THR A 569 16.82 -4.93 -18.96
N LEU A 570 16.59 -5.97 -19.72
CA LEU A 570 16.70 -7.38 -19.31
C LEU A 570 18.07 -7.92 -19.65
N THR A 571 18.69 -8.65 -18.71
CA THR A 571 19.97 -9.33 -18.90
C THR A 571 19.83 -10.78 -18.45
N GLU A 572 19.81 -11.71 -19.39
CA GLU A 572 19.70 -13.15 -19.16
C GLU A 572 18.55 -13.54 -18.21
N LEU A 573 17.46 -12.76 -18.23
CA LEU A 573 16.31 -12.98 -17.35
C LEU A 573 15.65 -14.33 -17.65
N LYS A 574 15.35 -15.10 -16.60
CA LYS A 574 14.76 -16.43 -16.75
C LYS A 574 13.42 -16.56 -16.05
N TRP A 575 12.39 -16.84 -16.84
CA TRP A 575 11.11 -17.36 -16.34
C TRP A 575 11.13 -18.89 -16.25
N THR A 576 11.65 -19.56 -17.29
CA THR A 576 11.96 -21.00 -17.29
C THR A 576 13.45 -21.23 -17.12
N GLU A 577 13.87 -22.42 -16.66
CA GLU A 577 15.27 -22.75 -16.41
C GLU A 577 16.12 -22.75 -17.69
N ASP A 578 15.50 -23.10 -18.82
CA ASP A 578 16.16 -23.41 -20.10
C ASP A 578 16.16 -22.27 -21.11
N VAL A 579 15.47 -21.13 -20.84
CA VAL A 579 15.44 -19.97 -21.73
C VAL A 579 15.83 -18.70 -20.98
N ALA A 580 16.89 -18.06 -21.45
CA ALA A 580 17.31 -16.73 -20.98
C ALA A 580 16.84 -15.65 -21.96
N VAL A 581 16.39 -14.51 -21.44
CA VAL A 581 15.79 -13.40 -22.19
C VAL A 581 16.60 -12.13 -21.94
N SER A 582 17.08 -11.50 -23.01
CA SER A 582 17.80 -10.22 -22.93
C SER A 582 17.20 -9.21 -23.91
N GLY A 583 17.20 -7.93 -23.55
CA GLY A 583 16.67 -6.88 -24.42
C GLY A 583 15.98 -5.77 -23.64
N THR A 584 14.98 -5.15 -24.24
CA THR A 584 14.27 -4.01 -23.65
C THR A 584 12.76 -4.21 -23.67
N VAL A 585 12.11 -3.74 -22.59
CA VAL A 585 10.66 -3.62 -22.48
C VAL A 585 10.34 -2.16 -22.21
N SER A 586 9.34 -1.62 -22.90
CA SER A 586 8.83 -0.26 -22.67
C SER A 586 7.36 -0.34 -22.29
N TRP A 587 7.01 0.32 -21.20
CA TRP A 587 5.64 0.49 -20.75
C TRP A 587 5.29 1.97 -20.73
N ASP A 588 4.34 2.37 -21.54
CA ASP A 588 3.79 3.74 -21.57
C ASP A 588 2.52 3.77 -20.74
N GLN A 589 2.58 4.36 -19.55
CA GLN A 589 1.48 4.42 -18.61
C GLN A 589 0.30 5.31 -19.04
N VAL A 590 0.50 6.23 -20.00
CA VAL A 590 -0.60 7.05 -20.55
C VAL A 590 -1.44 6.24 -21.54
N THR A 591 -0.78 5.45 -22.38
CA THR A 591 -1.47 4.63 -23.38
C THR A 591 -1.70 3.20 -22.92
N ASN A 592 -1.11 2.80 -21.80
CA ASN A 592 -1.06 1.43 -21.28
C ASN A 592 -0.49 0.41 -22.27
N ILE A 593 0.29 0.85 -23.24
CA ILE A 593 0.90 -0.04 -24.22
C ILE A 593 2.25 -0.55 -23.73
N ILE A 594 2.37 -1.87 -23.70
CA ILE A 594 3.65 -2.54 -23.47
C ILE A 594 4.21 -3.01 -24.81
N THR A 595 5.49 -2.71 -25.02
CA THR A 595 6.26 -3.19 -26.17
C THR A 595 7.58 -3.77 -25.71
N ALA A 596 8.02 -4.88 -26.30
CA ALA A 596 9.33 -5.45 -26.01
C ALA A 596 10.08 -5.85 -27.28
N GLN A 597 11.41 -5.72 -27.22
CA GLN A 597 12.34 -6.25 -28.21
C GLN A 597 13.38 -7.08 -27.46
N VAL A 598 13.30 -8.39 -27.60
CA VAL A 598 14.11 -9.32 -26.82
C VAL A 598 14.75 -10.39 -27.71
N THR A 599 15.91 -10.88 -27.24
CA THR A 599 16.60 -12.06 -27.76
C THR A 599 16.46 -13.21 -26.78
N LEU A 600 16.30 -14.41 -27.31
CA LEU A 600 16.19 -15.62 -26.53
C LEU A 600 17.45 -16.46 -26.70
N GLU A 601 17.94 -16.97 -25.59
CA GLU A 601 19.10 -17.89 -25.55
C GLU A 601 18.73 -19.18 -24.83
N SER A 602 19.18 -20.32 -25.35
CA SER A 602 19.05 -21.62 -24.71
C SER A 602 20.36 -22.38 -24.83
N ALA A 603 20.81 -22.97 -23.74
CA ALA A 603 22.08 -23.68 -23.65
C ALA A 603 23.30 -22.86 -24.18
N GLY A 604 23.36 -21.57 -23.88
CA GLY A 604 24.45 -20.67 -24.28
C GLY A 604 24.44 -20.29 -25.77
N THR A 605 23.33 -20.53 -26.48
CA THR A 605 23.19 -20.18 -27.89
C THR A 605 21.95 -19.36 -28.11
N GLN A 606 22.07 -18.27 -28.86
CA GLN A 606 20.89 -17.48 -29.28
C GLN A 606 20.00 -18.31 -30.17
N VAL A 607 18.75 -18.50 -29.74
CA VAL A 607 17.75 -19.32 -30.45
C VAL A 607 16.66 -18.48 -31.11
N GLY A 608 16.58 -17.18 -30.81
CA GLY A 608 15.57 -16.33 -31.46
C GLY A 608 15.62 -14.86 -31.06
N SER A 609 14.77 -14.08 -31.73
CA SER A 609 14.48 -12.68 -31.42
C SER A 609 13.01 -12.40 -31.58
N LEU A 610 12.44 -11.67 -30.61
CA LEU A 610 11.00 -11.39 -30.56
C LEU A 610 10.74 -9.89 -30.49
N ARG A 611 9.62 -9.49 -31.09
CA ARG A 611 8.89 -8.26 -30.82
C ARG A 611 7.55 -8.63 -30.21
N ILE A 612 7.25 -8.05 -29.07
CA ILE A 612 6.05 -8.34 -28.28
C ILE A 612 5.32 -7.03 -28.07
N ARG A 613 3.97 -7.06 -28.16
CA ARG A 613 3.13 -5.87 -27.90
C ARG A 613 1.76 -6.28 -27.40
N TRP A 614 1.26 -5.60 -26.36
CA TRP A 614 -0.14 -5.68 -25.90
C TRP A 614 -0.61 -4.35 -25.31
N ASP A 615 -1.93 -4.24 -25.14
CA ASP A 615 -2.58 -3.19 -24.35
C ASP A 615 -2.78 -3.72 -22.93
N ASP A 616 -2.09 -3.15 -21.95
CA ASP A 616 -2.12 -3.64 -20.59
C ASP A 616 -3.40 -3.24 -19.86
N ALA A 617 -4.15 -2.24 -20.32
CA ALA A 617 -5.44 -1.86 -19.77
C ALA A 617 -6.58 -2.86 -20.11
N ASP A 618 -6.44 -3.71 -21.13
CA ASP A 618 -7.45 -4.70 -21.51
C ASP A 618 -7.12 -6.06 -20.90
N ILE A 619 -7.95 -6.55 -19.96
CA ILE A 619 -7.78 -7.88 -19.34
C ILE A 619 -7.78 -9.02 -20.37
N ASN A 620 -8.46 -8.84 -21.50
CA ASN A 620 -8.55 -9.82 -22.58
C ASN A 620 -7.53 -9.54 -23.71
N ALA A 621 -6.58 -8.62 -23.51
CA ALA A 621 -5.61 -8.29 -24.52
C ALA A 621 -4.88 -9.53 -25.04
N MET A 622 -4.76 -9.62 -26.34
CA MET A 622 -3.90 -10.61 -27.00
C MET A 622 -2.53 -9.97 -27.24
N ALA A 623 -1.50 -10.49 -26.56
CA ALA A 623 -0.12 -10.12 -26.84
C ALA A 623 0.27 -10.62 -28.24
N SER A 624 0.61 -9.71 -29.13
CA SER A 624 1.17 -10.02 -30.45
C SER A 624 2.66 -10.36 -30.28
N VAL A 625 3.07 -11.52 -30.77
CA VAL A 625 4.46 -12.02 -30.71
C VAL A 625 4.93 -12.31 -32.12
N THR A 626 5.92 -11.55 -32.58
CA THR A 626 6.50 -11.71 -33.91
C THR A 626 8.01 -11.79 -33.86
N GLY A 627 8.62 -12.48 -34.82
CA GLY A 627 10.08 -12.59 -34.86
C GLY A 627 10.58 -13.84 -35.56
N GLU A 628 11.68 -14.36 -35.06
CA GLU A 628 12.32 -15.57 -35.58
C GLU A 628 12.75 -16.48 -34.41
N ILE A 629 12.48 -17.78 -34.51
CA ILE A 629 12.92 -18.79 -33.55
C ILE A 629 13.56 -19.94 -34.33
N GLN A 630 14.86 -20.19 -34.08
CA GLN A 630 15.67 -21.26 -34.73
C GLN A 630 15.52 -21.26 -36.27
N GLY A 631 15.55 -20.05 -36.87
CA GLY A 631 15.45 -19.86 -38.31
C GLY A 631 14.01 -19.91 -38.88
N ALA A 632 12.99 -20.14 -38.05
CA ALA A 632 11.58 -20.15 -38.48
C ALA A 632 10.91 -18.81 -38.17
N THR A 633 10.15 -18.28 -39.10
CA THR A 633 9.33 -17.07 -38.90
C THR A 633 8.24 -17.35 -37.89
N LEU A 634 8.18 -16.53 -36.83
CA LEU A 634 7.13 -16.56 -35.83
C LEU A 634 6.15 -15.40 -36.05
N ILE A 635 4.87 -15.73 -36.18
CA ILE A 635 3.75 -14.77 -36.16
C ILE A 635 2.66 -15.42 -35.32
N ALA A 636 2.50 -14.99 -34.09
CA ALA A 636 1.62 -15.66 -33.14
C ALA A 636 1.03 -14.65 -32.16
N GLN A 637 0.08 -15.12 -31.37
CA GLN A 637 -0.53 -14.36 -30.29
C GLN A 637 -0.83 -15.24 -29.09
N ARG A 638 -1.06 -14.63 -27.96
CA ARG A 638 -1.55 -15.29 -26.74
C ARG A 638 -2.20 -14.22 -25.87
N ILE A 639 -3.11 -14.62 -24.96
CA ILE A 639 -3.57 -13.71 -23.92
C ILE A 639 -2.37 -13.12 -23.17
N ALA A 640 -2.38 -11.83 -22.94
CA ALA A 640 -1.26 -11.13 -22.29
C ALA A 640 -1.01 -11.68 -20.86
N PRO A 641 0.26 -11.75 -20.42
CA PRO A 641 0.64 -12.27 -19.10
C PRO A 641 0.30 -11.33 -17.95
#